data_303bc1cf74fb915f3f092d5d2f81c27f
#
_entry.id   303bc1cf74fb915f3f092d5d2f81c27f
#
_cell.length_a   1.000
_cell.length_b   1.000
_cell.length_c   1.000
_cell.angle_alpha   90.00
_cell.angle_beta   90.00
_cell.angle_gamma   90.00
#
_symmetry.space_group_name_H-M   'P 1'
#
loop_
_entity.id
_entity.type
_entity.pdbx_description
1 polymer ?
#
loop_
_entity_poly.entity_id
_entity_poly.type
_entity_poly.pdbx_seq_one_letter_code
_entity_poly.pdbx_strand_id
1 'polypeptide(L)'
;MNTIYVIKRDGRKKEFNRNRILFAVQSAINDISYFSQQKEIYQCLAEETSKYVEEYIMNNFKKNNIGLIPVSILEIEDLVINYLNDKCPEVSKAYKEYRDERSLERELNTPLMLEIKQLGMSTNRDNANVGNNFSAKLLNIASAANKKYNLAIMPKTLRELFNKGFLYYHDLDSFNLTMNCLQNSLKHSFENGFNTGYGYMRKPHRIESAAALMCILLQSCQNDQFGGISISDFDTDMAEYVDMTRKEIKKNNPSLDDNAVEELLQDRVRQAMQAIVYNLNTMHSRAGAQVPFTSLNVGLFEELHGQQRQDAALILKIFLEEYQKGLGRGEQPIFPSIIYRVKNGFNANPEDEFYWLTKLAAETTAKRMNPTYVFVDCPANEQVVLDGCKPTTMGCRTCLHDNVNGKKGSERRGNAFPVTLNIPRLAIIAKEKYPDDEDKRVCHFFDILLELLSYARKSCLYRYDVLKELKVKDLPFDIGQNMYLGSEGLSSEDSIEPVLKNNTIAIGFFGLAETLVALTGHHHGESKYSQELGLQIVSFIYDYCEKIKKEDKLNYSCYFTPAETCGYKMMKKDKEEFGTIEGVTDKEYYTNSIHIPVGFPITSCQKLKLEGAYHKYGTAGRISYVELDDRPTATIIERIISYTKDRTDISYLGINFRLKYCKDCGADLNTNNLTCPHCGSDNIQGVSRVTGYLSLDERFGAGKDAERRDRISHDGKNAQVYRDIYNK
;
A
#
# COMPACT_ATOMS: atom_id res chain seq x y z
N MET A 1 -56.96 21.47 -9.41
CA MET A 1 -55.86 21.96 -10.30
C MET A 1 -54.92 20.80 -10.59
N ASN A 2 -54.59 20.56 -11.86
CA ASN A 2 -53.69 19.44 -12.18
C ASN A 2 -52.25 19.90 -11.90
N THR A 3 -51.60 19.30 -10.88
CA THR A 3 -50.21 19.58 -10.52
C THR A 3 -49.26 19.12 -11.65
N ILE A 4 -48.53 20.05 -12.22
CA ILE A 4 -47.50 19.77 -13.26
C ILE A 4 -46.19 19.49 -12.57
N TYR A 5 -45.49 18.43 -13.00
CA TYR A 5 -44.18 18.06 -12.46
C TYR A 5 -43.07 18.39 -13.46
N VAL A 6 -41.95 18.88 -12.91
CA VAL A 6 -40.71 19.15 -13.64
C VAL A 6 -39.68 18.09 -13.33
N ILE A 7 -39.10 17.49 -14.35
CA ILE A 7 -37.90 16.61 -14.18
C ILE A 7 -36.68 17.52 -14.07
N LYS A 8 -36.01 17.46 -12.95
CA LYS A 8 -34.72 18.12 -12.74
C LYS A 8 -33.60 17.41 -13.49
N ARG A 9 -32.44 18.07 -13.69
CA ARG A 9 -31.25 17.48 -14.35
C ARG A 9 -30.76 16.18 -13.70
N ASP A 10 -31.03 16.00 -12.41
CA ASP A 10 -30.71 14.78 -11.63
C ASP A 10 -31.83 13.71 -11.66
N GLY A 11 -32.82 13.87 -12.54
CA GLY A 11 -33.95 12.95 -12.68
C GLY A 11 -35.06 13.05 -11.64
N ARG A 12 -34.90 13.85 -10.59
CA ARG A 12 -35.92 14.04 -9.55
C ARG A 12 -37.10 14.84 -10.09
N LYS A 13 -38.32 14.40 -9.70
CA LYS A 13 -39.55 15.12 -10.00
C LYS A 13 -39.85 16.14 -8.90
N LYS A 14 -40.11 17.40 -9.27
CA LYS A 14 -40.59 18.44 -8.39
C LYS A 14 -41.78 19.17 -9.01
N GLU A 15 -42.67 19.70 -8.19
CA GLU A 15 -43.77 20.51 -8.63
C GLU A 15 -43.28 21.77 -9.37
N PHE A 16 -43.94 22.14 -10.47
CA PHE A 16 -43.66 23.34 -11.21
C PHE A 16 -43.96 24.59 -10.36
N ASN A 17 -43.05 25.54 -10.36
CA ASN A 17 -43.20 26.78 -9.62
C ASN A 17 -42.73 27.96 -10.47
N ARG A 18 -43.66 28.77 -10.96
CA ARG A 18 -43.46 29.98 -11.77
C ARG A 18 -42.46 30.93 -11.12
N ASN A 19 -42.53 31.12 -9.81
CA ASN A 19 -41.66 32.08 -9.09
C ASN A 19 -40.17 31.77 -9.27
N ARG A 20 -39.79 30.52 -9.54
CA ARG A 20 -38.40 30.17 -9.82
C ARG A 20 -37.91 30.73 -11.15
N ILE A 21 -38.77 30.80 -12.15
CA ILE A 21 -38.45 31.41 -13.43
C ILE A 21 -38.36 32.92 -13.24
N LEU A 22 -39.36 33.49 -12.55
CA LEU A 22 -39.36 34.92 -12.23
C LEU A 22 -38.06 35.35 -11.54
N PHE A 23 -37.67 34.67 -10.46
CA PHE A 23 -36.43 34.94 -9.71
C PHE A 23 -35.17 34.78 -10.56
N ALA A 24 -35.10 33.76 -11.42
CA ALA A 24 -33.93 33.53 -12.28
C ALA A 24 -33.77 34.65 -13.32
N VAL A 25 -34.86 35.09 -13.97
CA VAL A 25 -34.86 36.22 -14.94
C VAL A 25 -34.56 37.55 -14.21
N GLN A 26 -35.13 37.76 -13.02
CA GLN A 26 -34.84 38.97 -12.22
C GLN A 26 -33.37 39.03 -11.79
N SER A 27 -32.77 37.89 -11.41
CA SER A 27 -31.34 37.84 -11.07
C SER A 27 -30.48 38.23 -12.27
N ALA A 28 -30.75 37.67 -13.44
CA ALA A 28 -30.05 38.03 -14.65
C ALA A 28 -30.20 39.51 -15.05
N ILE A 29 -31.38 40.07 -14.81
CA ILE A 29 -31.63 41.51 -15.04
C ILE A 29 -30.82 42.38 -14.07
N ASN A 30 -30.71 41.98 -12.82
CA ASN A 30 -29.92 42.70 -11.81
C ASN A 30 -28.44 42.77 -12.18
N ASP A 31 -27.91 41.79 -12.87
CA ASP A 31 -26.48 41.71 -13.28
C ASP A 31 -26.14 42.69 -14.42
N ILE A 32 -27.15 43.13 -15.23
CA ILE A 32 -26.94 44.03 -16.36
C ILE A 32 -27.47 45.46 -16.13
N SER A 33 -28.32 45.67 -15.13
CA SER A 33 -28.96 46.98 -14.90
C SER A 33 -28.30 47.75 -13.75
N TYR A 34 -27.42 48.68 -14.11
CA TYR A 34 -26.79 49.62 -13.17
C TYR A 34 -27.67 50.88 -12.87
N PHE A 35 -28.68 51.18 -13.68
CA PHE A 35 -29.52 52.38 -13.54
C PHE A 35 -30.99 52.02 -13.26
N SER A 36 -31.63 52.77 -12.35
CA SER A 36 -32.98 52.47 -11.85
C SER A 36 -34.07 52.49 -12.92
N GLN A 37 -33.97 53.35 -13.95
CA GLN A 37 -34.99 53.45 -15.02
C GLN A 37 -35.01 52.21 -15.93
N GLN A 38 -33.87 51.60 -16.22
CA GLN A 38 -33.79 50.33 -16.98
C GLN A 38 -34.34 49.15 -16.18
N LYS A 39 -34.20 49.20 -14.86
CA LYS A 39 -34.62 48.14 -13.95
C LYS A 39 -36.15 47.95 -13.94
N GLU A 40 -36.94 49.05 -14.02
CA GLU A 40 -38.40 48.95 -14.05
C GLU A 40 -38.92 48.32 -15.37
N ILE A 41 -38.33 48.66 -16.52
CA ILE A 41 -38.69 48.09 -17.82
C ILE A 41 -38.39 46.57 -17.85
N TYR A 42 -37.25 46.16 -17.30
CA TYR A 42 -36.86 44.75 -17.29
C TYR A 42 -37.60 43.93 -16.22
N GLN A 43 -38.12 44.55 -15.14
CA GLN A 43 -38.97 43.86 -14.18
C GLN A 43 -40.29 43.39 -14.79
N CYS A 44 -40.92 44.19 -15.59
CA CYS A 44 -42.12 43.79 -16.36
C CYS A 44 -41.82 42.61 -17.28
N LEU A 45 -40.67 42.60 -17.94
CA LEU A 45 -40.25 41.50 -18.80
C LEU A 45 -40.05 40.19 -18.06
N ALA A 46 -39.56 40.22 -16.81
CA ALA A 46 -39.41 39.01 -15.98
C ALA A 46 -40.77 38.39 -15.63
N GLU A 47 -41.75 39.22 -15.28
CA GLU A 47 -43.12 38.77 -15.04
C GLU A 47 -43.80 38.23 -16.28
N GLU A 48 -43.68 38.91 -17.40
CA GLU A 48 -44.21 38.48 -18.71
C GLU A 48 -43.61 37.15 -19.14
N THR A 49 -42.29 37.00 -19.01
CA THR A 49 -41.57 35.75 -19.35
C THR A 49 -42.04 34.58 -18.50
N SER A 50 -42.15 34.80 -17.19
CA SER A 50 -42.59 33.75 -16.27
C SER A 50 -44.05 33.34 -16.54
N LYS A 51 -44.91 34.26 -16.91
CA LYS A 51 -46.31 34.03 -17.27
C LYS A 51 -46.44 33.30 -18.60
N TYR A 52 -45.69 33.74 -19.62
CA TYR A 52 -45.66 33.07 -20.92
C TYR A 52 -45.25 31.58 -20.80
N VAL A 53 -44.18 31.30 -20.06
CA VAL A 53 -43.72 29.94 -19.88
C VAL A 53 -44.75 29.10 -19.12
N GLU A 54 -45.39 29.65 -18.08
CA GLU A 54 -46.46 28.98 -17.35
C GLU A 54 -47.65 28.65 -18.30
N GLU A 55 -48.14 29.64 -19.08
CA GLU A 55 -49.24 29.45 -20.02
C GLU A 55 -48.88 28.43 -21.12
N TYR A 56 -47.65 28.48 -21.65
CA TYR A 56 -47.18 27.50 -22.61
C TYR A 56 -47.17 26.07 -22.04
N ILE A 57 -46.67 25.90 -20.83
CA ILE A 57 -46.63 24.58 -20.13
C ILE A 57 -48.05 24.10 -19.85
N MET A 58 -48.95 24.97 -19.36
CA MET A 58 -50.34 24.64 -19.09
C MET A 58 -51.12 24.25 -20.34
N ASN A 59 -50.79 24.81 -21.48
CA ASN A 59 -51.50 24.53 -22.75
C ASN A 59 -50.95 23.28 -23.47
N ASN A 60 -49.66 23.04 -23.46
CA ASN A 60 -49.01 22.00 -24.24
C ASN A 60 -48.80 20.64 -23.50
N PHE A 61 -48.77 20.68 -22.18
CA PHE A 61 -48.58 19.48 -21.35
C PHE A 61 -49.87 19.03 -20.67
N LYS A 62 -51.03 19.23 -21.30
CA LYS A 62 -52.31 18.70 -20.85
C LYS A 62 -52.38 17.18 -21.03
N LYS A 63 -53.06 16.54 -20.06
CA LYS A 63 -53.30 15.11 -19.94
C LYS A 63 -53.52 14.41 -21.28
N ASN A 64 -52.65 13.50 -21.65
CA ASN A 64 -53.00 12.36 -22.49
C ASN A 64 -53.57 11.26 -21.60
N ASN A 65 -54.41 10.36 -22.13
CA ASN A 65 -55.12 9.26 -21.45
C ASN A 65 -54.19 8.29 -20.67
N ILE A 66 -52.88 8.52 -20.61
CA ILE A 66 -51.84 7.66 -19.99
C ILE A 66 -51.15 8.34 -18.80
N GLY A 67 -51.50 9.59 -18.41
CA GLY A 67 -50.90 10.35 -17.30
C GLY A 67 -50.20 11.63 -17.71
N LEU A 68 -49.85 12.48 -16.71
CA LEU A 68 -49.11 13.72 -16.88
C LEU A 68 -47.68 13.47 -17.38
N ILE A 69 -47.34 13.94 -18.56
CA ILE A 69 -45.96 13.95 -19.06
C ILE A 69 -45.22 15.05 -18.29
N PRO A 70 -44.16 14.74 -17.52
CA PRO A 70 -43.39 15.79 -16.82
C PRO A 70 -42.53 16.55 -17.81
N VAL A 71 -42.47 17.89 -17.64
CA VAL A 71 -41.65 18.79 -18.45
C VAL A 71 -40.20 18.74 -17.97
N SER A 72 -39.24 18.68 -18.92
CA SER A 72 -37.83 18.78 -18.57
C SER A 72 -37.49 20.21 -18.16
N ILE A 73 -36.60 20.36 -17.17
CA ILE A 73 -36.03 21.67 -16.78
C ILE A 73 -35.29 22.33 -17.96
N LEU A 74 -34.69 21.53 -18.85
CA LEU A 74 -34.01 22.05 -20.05
C LEU A 74 -34.99 22.66 -21.05
N GLU A 75 -36.13 22.02 -21.25
CA GLU A 75 -37.22 22.59 -22.12
C GLU A 75 -37.74 23.91 -21.56
N ILE A 76 -37.85 24.04 -20.24
CA ILE A 76 -38.25 25.30 -19.61
C ILE A 76 -37.20 26.38 -19.82
N GLU A 77 -35.91 26.04 -19.63
CA GLU A 77 -34.79 26.95 -19.85
C GLU A 77 -34.74 27.44 -21.30
N ASP A 78 -34.95 26.58 -22.28
CA ASP A 78 -34.99 26.91 -23.69
C ASP A 78 -36.20 27.82 -24.06
N LEU A 79 -37.36 27.55 -23.45
CA LEU A 79 -38.55 28.42 -23.62
C LEU A 79 -38.28 29.84 -23.09
N VAL A 80 -37.66 29.95 -21.93
CA VAL A 80 -37.25 31.23 -21.32
C VAL A 80 -36.28 31.96 -22.26
N ILE A 81 -35.25 31.28 -22.74
CA ILE A 81 -34.23 31.85 -23.63
C ILE A 81 -34.84 32.35 -24.93
N ASN A 82 -35.68 31.53 -25.56
CA ASN A 82 -36.32 31.90 -26.84
C ASN A 82 -37.23 33.09 -26.67
N TYR A 83 -38.07 33.11 -25.64
CA TYR A 83 -38.95 34.26 -25.39
C TYR A 83 -38.16 35.55 -25.11
N LEU A 84 -37.14 35.47 -24.26
CA LEU A 84 -36.27 36.61 -23.94
C LEU A 84 -35.48 37.07 -25.16
N ASN A 85 -35.04 36.16 -26.03
CA ASN A 85 -34.30 36.52 -27.23
C ASN A 85 -35.15 37.33 -28.23
N ASP A 86 -36.45 36.99 -28.32
CA ASP A 86 -37.40 37.71 -29.16
C ASP A 86 -37.78 39.11 -28.60
N LYS A 87 -37.78 39.25 -27.28
CA LYS A 87 -38.21 40.50 -26.61
C LYS A 87 -37.03 41.42 -26.25
N CYS A 88 -35.95 40.87 -25.77
CA CYS A 88 -34.76 41.60 -25.33
C CYS A 88 -33.51 40.70 -25.37
N PRO A 89 -32.74 40.72 -26.47
CA PRO A 89 -31.53 39.86 -26.60
C PRO A 89 -30.50 40.05 -25.51
N GLU A 90 -30.37 41.24 -24.92
CA GLU A 90 -29.45 41.55 -23.84
C GLU A 90 -29.82 40.77 -22.56
N VAL A 91 -31.11 40.76 -22.20
CA VAL A 91 -31.61 39.98 -21.04
C VAL A 91 -31.53 38.50 -21.32
N SER A 92 -31.74 38.04 -22.56
CA SER A 92 -31.52 36.63 -22.94
C SER A 92 -30.07 36.21 -22.73
N LYS A 93 -29.12 37.05 -23.13
CA LYS A 93 -27.68 36.79 -22.92
C LYS A 93 -27.34 36.73 -21.45
N ALA A 94 -27.76 37.68 -20.65
CA ALA A 94 -27.54 37.69 -19.21
C ALA A 94 -28.18 36.48 -18.50
N TYR A 95 -29.38 36.06 -18.94
CA TYR A 95 -30.02 34.86 -18.41
C TYR A 95 -29.23 33.58 -18.74
N LYS A 96 -28.62 33.48 -19.92
CA LYS A 96 -27.74 32.38 -20.28
C LYS A 96 -26.51 32.36 -19.37
N GLU A 97 -25.86 33.49 -19.19
CA GLU A 97 -24.69 33.66 -18.31
C GLU A 97 -25.04 33.27 -16.85
N TYR A 98 -26.11 33.80 -16.29
CA TYR A 98 -26.62 33.44 -14.97
C TYR A 98 -26.92 31.94 -14.84
N ARG A 99 -27.56 31.34 -15.84
CA ARG A 99 -27.84 29.89 -15.87
C ARG A 99 -26.55 29.08 -15.84
N ASP A 100 -25.54 29.48 -16.61
CA ASP A 100 -24.28 28.79 -16.73
C ASP A 100 -23.46 28.92 -15.44
N GLU A 101 -23.44 30.09 -14.80
CA GLU A 101 -22.86 30.27 -13.45
C GLU A 101 -23.52 29.40 -12.40
N ARG A 102 -24.84 29.34 -12.37
CA ARG A 102 -25.60 28.48 -11.46
C ARG A 102 -25.36 26.99 -11.73
N SER A 103 -25.06 26.62 -12.98
CA SER A 103 -24.67 25.27 -13.34
C SER A 103 -23.28 24.95 -12.79
N LEU A 104 -22.33 25.85 -12.96
CA LEU A 104 -20.98 25.76 -12.44
C LEU A 104 -20.97 25.69 -10.91
N GLU A 105 -21.72 26.55 -10.20
CA GLU A 105 -21.86 26.48 -8.75
C GLU A 105 -22.36 25.11 -8.27
N ARG A 106 -23.31 24.51 -8.98
CA ARG A 106 -23.82 23.17 -8.67
C ARG A 106 -22.78 22.09 -8.88
N GLU A 107 -22.01 22.18 -9.97
CA GLU A 107 -20.89 21.28 -10.25
C GLU A 107 -19.83 21.38 -9.17
N LEU A 108 -19.44 22.59 -8.76
CA LEU A 108 -18.48 22.84 -7.68
C LEU A 108 -18.93 22.30 -6.31
N ASN A 109 -20.24 22.19 -6.09
CA ASN A 109 -20.81 21.64 -4.86
C ASN A 109 -21.09 20.12 -4.94
N THR A 110 -20.66 19.43 -5.99
CA THR A 110 -20.72 17.97 -6.01
C THR A 110 -19.76 17.37 -4.98
N PRO A 111 -20.06 16.18 -4.44
CA PRO A 111 -19.18 15.52 -3.45
C PRO A 111 -17.74 15.35 -3.95
N LEU A 112 -17.56 15.12 -5.26
CA LEU A 112 -16.23 15.02 -5.86
C LEU A 112 -15.48 16.36 -5.82
N MET A 113 -16.12 17.45 -6.24
CA MET A 113 -15.47 18.77 -6.28
C MET A 113 -15.18 19.31 -4.88
N LEU A 114 -16.05 19.02 -3.90
CA LEU A 114 -15.79 19.37 -2.50
C LEU A 114 -14.59 18.60 -1.94
N GLU A 115 -14.44 17.32 -2.28
CA GLU A 115 -13.28 16.51 -1.91
C GLU A 115 -12.00 17.05 -2.58
N ILE A 116 -12.03 17.38 -3.87
CA ILE A 116 -10.92 18.02 -4.59
C ILE A 116 -10.49 19.32 -3.90
N LYS A 117 -11.45 20.16 -3.51
CA LYS A 117 -11.17 21.40 -2.77
C LYS A 117 -10.47 21.12 -1.44
N GLN A 118 -10.95 20.11 -0.67
CA GLN A 118 -10.36 19.73 0.61
C GLN A 118 -8.93 19.17 0.43
N LEU A 119 -8.70 18.31 -0.56
CA LEU A 119 -7.40 17.74 -0.87
C LEU A 119 -6.36 18.79 -1.31
N GLY A 120 -6.80 19.85 -1.96
CA GLY A 120 -5.96 21.00 -2.30
C GLY A 120 -5.51 21.82 -1.07
N MET A 121 -6.27 21.76 0.03
CA MET A 121 -6.05 22.54 1.26
C MET A 121 -5.45 21.75 2.42
N SER A 122 -5.59 20.41 2.45
CA SER A 122 -5.19 19.56 3.56
C SER A 122 -4.04 18.63 3.21
N THR A 123 -3.30 18.20 4.25
CA THR A 123 -2.30 17.15 4.15
C THR A 123 -3.00 15.79 4.25
N ASN A 124 -3.03 15.01 3.17
CA ASN A 124 -3.49 13.63 3.25
C ASN A 124 -2.33 12.74 3.75
N ARG A 125 -2.55 12.04 4.86
CA ARG A 125 -1.58 11.14 5.50
C ARG A 125 -1.94 9.66 5.36
N ASP A 126 -2.79 9.30 4.40
CA ASP A 126 -3.17 7.89 4.16
C ASP A 126 -1.98 7.05 3.68
N ASN A 127 -0.98 7.68 3.06
CA ASN A 127 0.28 7.06 2.65
C ASN A 127 1.46 7.87 3.21
N ALA A 128 2.22 7.27 4.11
CA ALA A 128 3.36 7.89 4.77
C ALA A 128 4.52 8.30 3.83
N ASN A 129 4.54 7.80 2.59
CA ASN A 129 5.57 8.15 1.59
C ASN A 129 5.20 9.38 0.76
N VAL A 130 3.91 9.76 0.70
CA VAL A 130 3.46 10.92 -0.08
C VAL A 130 3.75 12.20 0.69
N GLY A 131 4.46 13.12 0.05
CA GLY A 131 4.75 14.45 0.58
C GLY A 131 3.54 15.40 0.53
N ASN A 132 3.81 16.70 0.76
CA ASN A 132 2.78 17.75 0.72
C ASN A 132 3.09 18.82 -0.35
N ASN A 133 3.84 18.46 -1.38
CA ASN A 133 4.19 19.33 -2.49
C ASN A 133 3.10 19.33 -3.59
N PHE A 134 3.31 20.14 -4.64
CA PHE A 134 2.37 20.26 -5.76
C PHE A 134 2.06 18.91 -6.44
N SER A 135 3.09 18.11 -6.72
CA SER A 135 2.93 16.78 -7.35
C SER A 135 2.10 15.82 -6.48
N ALA A 136 2.32 15.83 -5.16
CA ALA A 136 1.53 15.04 -4.22
C ALA A 136 0.05 15.48 -4.18
N LYS A 137 -0.23 16.77 -4.25
CA LYS A 137 -1.61 17.29 -4.31
C LYS A 137 -2.32 16.85 -5.59
N LEU A 138 -1.64 16.90 -6.74
CA LEU A 138 -2.20 16.38 -8.00
C LEU A 138 -2.48 14.89 -7.94
N LEU A 139 -1.55 14.10 -7.38
CA LEU A 139 -1.78 12.67 -7.18
C LEU A 139 -3.02 12.41 -6.31
N ASN A 140 -3.18 13.12 -5.20
CA ASN A 140 -4.32 12.95 -4.30
C ASN A 140 -5.65 13.27 -4.98
N ILE A 141 -5.69 14.32 -5.82
CA ILE A 141 -6.87 14.68 -6.61
C ILE A 141 -7.21 13.58 -7.62
N ALA A 142 -6.20 13.11 -8.37
CA ALA A 142 -6.38 12.03 -9.34
C ALA A 142 -6.84 10.73 -8.66
N SER A 143 -6.22 10.37 -7.53
CA SER A 143 -6.59 9.20 -6.72
C SER A 143 -8.04 9.27 -6.25
N ALA A 144 -8.50 10.41 -5.75
CA ALA A 144 -9.89 10.58 -5.31
C ALA A 144 -10.89 10.42 -6.47
N ALA A 145 -10.58 10.99 -7.63
CA ALA A 145 -11.43 10.86 -8.81
C ALA A 145 -11.52 9.42 -9.31
N ASN A 146 -10.36 8.73 -9.47
CA ASN A 146 -10.33 7.35 -9.96
C ASN A 146 -10.96 6.36 -8.96
N LYS A 147 -10.78 6.56 -7.67
CA LYS A 147 -11.45 5.77 -6.64
C LYS A 147 -12.98 5.85 -6.75
N LYS A 148 -13.53 7.04 -6.96
CA LYS A 148 -14.98 7.21 -7.16
C LYS A 148 -15.46 6.56 -8.46
N TYR A 149 -14.69 6.69 -9.54
CA TYR A 149 -14.96 6.01 -10.79
C TYR A 149 -15.03 4.49 -10.61
N ASN A 150 -14.01 3.88 -10.00
CA ASN A 150 -13.95 2.44 -9.77
C ASN A 150 -15.12 1.94 -8.90
N LEU A 151 -15.49 2.68 -7.85
CA LEU A 151 -16.68 2.35 -7.05
C LEU A 151 -17.98 2.46 -7.85
N ALA A 152 -18.08 3.42 -8.78
CA ALA A 152 -19.29 3.61 -9.59
C ALA A 152 -19.51 2.47 -10.58
N ILE A 153 -18.45 1.97 -11.23
CA ILE A 153 -18.53 0.87 -12.21
C ILE A 153 -18.59 -0.51 -11.57
N MET A 154 -18.18 -0.62 -10.30
CA MET A 154 -18.16 -1.90 -9.57
C MET A 154 -19.57 -2.47 -9.39
N PRO A 155 -19.77 -3.80 -9.52
CA PRO A 155 -21.04 -4.45 -9.24
C PRO A 155 -21.62 -4.04 -7.89
N LYS A 156 -22.94 -3.79 -7.85
CA LYS A 156 -23.62 -3.23 -6.66
C LYS A 156 -23.28 -3.99 -5.36
N THR A 157 -23.33 -5.31 -5.38
CA THR A 157 -23.06 -6.15 -4.21
C THR A 157 -21.63 -5.96 -3.69
N LEU A 158 -20.62 -5.94 -4.58
CA LEU A 158 -19.22 -5.76 -4.20
C LEU A 158 -18.98 -4.36 -3.64
N ARG A 159 -19.59 -3.33 -4.24
CA ARG A 159 -19.55 -1.95 -3.74
C ARG A 159 -20.21 -1.82 -2.37
N GLU A 160 -21.35 -2.48 -2.14
CA GLU A 160 -22.03 -2.47 -0.83
C GLU A 160 -21.18 -3.14 0.25
N LEU A 161 -20.54 -4.28 -0.03
CA LEU A 161 -19.63 -4.93 0.91
C LEU A 161 -18.44 -4.04 1.31
N PHE A 162 -17.88 -3.28 0.37
CA PHE A 162 -16.87 -2.28 0.66
C PHE A 162 -17.44 -1.12 1.51
N ASN A 163 -18.59 -0.58 1.12
CA ASN A 163 -19.19 0.55 1.81
C ASN A 163 -19.62 0.19 3.24
N LYS A 164 -20.12 -1.02 3.46
CA LYS A 164 -20.49 -1.55 4.77
C LYS A 164 -19.30 -2.03 5.62
N GLY A 165 -18.10 -2.09 5.05
CA GLY A 165 -16.88 -2.45 5.78
C GLY A 165 -16.64 -3.95 5.96
N PHE A 166 -17.23 -4.82 5.13
CA PHE A 166 -16.94 -6.26 5.12
C PHE A 166 -15.65 -6.61 4.38
N LEU A 167 -15.43 -5.94 3.23
CA LEU A 167 -14.25 -6.09 2.38
C LEU A 167 -13.53 -4.76 2.24
N TYR A 168 -12.21 -4.81 2.14
CA TYR A 168 -11.38 -3.68 1.79
C TYR A 168 -10.62 -3.97 0.50
N TYR A 169 -10.83 -3.13 -0.51
CA TYR A 169 -10.08 -3.18 -1.75
C TYR A 169 -8.89 -2.25 -1.64
N HIS A 170 -7.69 -2.83 -1.63
CA HIS A 170 -6.47 -2.05 -1.64
C HIS A 170 -6.28 -1.37 -2.99
N ASP A 171 -5.64 -0.22 -2.95
CA ASP A 171 -5.24 0.53 -4.14
C ASP A 171 -6.44 0.79 -5.09
N LEU A 172 -7.58 1.17 -4.49
CA LEU A 172 -8.83 1.40 -5.22
C LEU A 172 -8.71 2.57 -6.23
N ASP A 173 -7.77 3.47 -6.02
CA ASP A 173 -7.40 4.55 -6.92
C ASP A 173 -6.57 4.11 -8.13
N SER A 174 -5.94 2.93 -8.09
CA SER A 174 -5.25 2.30 -9.22
C SER A 174 -5.90 0.98 -9.65
N PHE A 175 -7.09 0.68 -9.14
CA PHE A 175 -7.79 -0.60 -9.30
C PHE A 175 -7.87 -1.12 -10.74
N ASN A 176 -8.10 -0.21 -11.69
CA ASN A 176 -8.27 -0.49 -13.12
C ASN A 176 -7.05 -0.08 -13.98
N LEU A 177 -5.95 0.35 -13.36
CA LEU A 177 -4.84 0.96 -14.11
C LEU A 177 -3.57 0.12 -14.10
N THR A 178 -3.29 -0.64 -13.04
CA THR A 178 -2.02 -1.36 -12.90
C THR A 178 -2.09 -2.44 -11.82
N MET A 179 -0.99 -3.19 -11.72
CA MET A 179 -0.70 -4.17 -10.67
C MET A 179 0.01 -3.53 -9.46
N ASN A 180 0.12 -4.30 -8.35
CA ASN A 180 0.65 -3.75 -7.11
C ASN A 180 2.18 -3.71 -7.08
N CYS A 181 2.89 -4.85 -7.17
CA CYS A 181 4.33 -4.91 -6.93
C CYS A 181 5.07 -5.93 -7.80
N LEU A 182 6.40 -5.79 -7.88
CA LEU A 182 7.28 -6.63 -8.70
C LEU A 182 8.54 -7.04 -7.93
N GLN A 183 8.92 -8.32 -8.04
CA GLN A 183 10.22 -8.86 -7.67
C GLN A 183 11.09 -8.93 -8.93
N ASN A 184 11.95 -7.95 -9.11
CA ASN A 184 12.81 -7.85 -10.32
C ASN A 184 14.09 -8.66 -10.18
N SER A 185 14.65 -9.10 -11.33
CA SER A 185 15.96 -9.74 -11.47
C SER A 185 16.91 -8.79 -12.20
N LEU A 186 17.98 -8.37 -11.53
CA LEU A 186 19.01 -7.53 -12.18
C LEU A 186 19.72 -8.31 -13.29
N LYS A 187 19.99 -9.60 -13.05
CA LYS A 187 20.60 -10.47 -14.06
C LYS A 187 19.81 -10.45 -15.36
N HIS A 188 18.49 -10.72 -15.29
CA HIS A 188 17.62 -10.70 -16.48
C HIS A 188 17.60 -9.32 -17.14
N SER A 189 17.39 -8.25 -16.36
CA SER A 189 17.27 -6.89 -16.89
C SER A 189 18.55 -6.38 -17.52
N PHE A 190 19.72 -6.70 -16.95
CA PHE A 190 21.00 -6.23 -17.44
C PHE A 190 21.51 -7.02 -18.64
N GLU A 191 21.25 -8.35 -18.68
CA GLU A 191 21.63 -9.18 -19.83
C GLU A 191 20.91 -8.76 -21.11
N ASN A 192 19.62 -8.42 -21.00
CA ASN A 192 18.80 -8.04 -22.13
C ASN A 192 18.85 -6.53 -22.43
N GLY A 193 19.31 -5.71 -21.47
CA GLY A 193 19.16 -4.28 -21.53
C GLY A 193 17.68 -3.84 -21.49
N PHE A 194 17.41 -2.56 -21.50
CA PHE A 194 16.05 -2.00 -21.48
C PHE A 194 16.00 -0.60 -22.08
N ASN A 195 14.80 -0.18 -22.51
CA ASN A 195 14.53 1.15 -23.03
C ASN A 195 13.56 1.90 -22.09
N THR A 196 13.97 3.07 -21.61
CA THR A 196 13.14 3.92 -20.73
C THR A 196 12.13 4.80 -21.48
N GLY A 197 12.01 4.66 -22.80
CA GLY A 197 11.22 5.52 -23.68
C GLY A 197 12.03 6.65 -24.32
N TYR A 198 13.20 6.98 -23.77
CA TYR A 198 14.11 8.02 -24.28
C TYR A 198 15.43 7.47 -24.83
N GLY A 199 15.70 6.18 -24.64
CA GLY A 199 16.90 5.53 -25.13
C GLY A 199 17.12 4.15 -24.53
N TYR A 200 17.93 3.34 -25.24
CA TYR A 200 18.26 1.99 -24.84
C TYR A 200 19.49 1.95 -23.91
N MET A 201 19.34 1.28 -22.77
CA MET A 201 20.39 1.04 -21.78
C MET A 201 20.97 -0.36 -22.00
N ARG A 202 22.24 -0.41 -22.39
CA ARG A 202 22.98 -1.67 -22.60
C ARG A 202 23.48 -2.26 -21.28
N LYS A 203 23.89 -3.53 -21.30
CA LYS A 203 24.56 -4.22 -20.19
C LYS A 203 25.70 -3.35 -19.61
N PRO A 204 25.77 -3.14 -18.29
CA PRO A 204 26.87 -2.42 -17.66
C PRO A 204 28.18 -3.23 -17.71
N HIS A 205 29.31 -2.55 -17.56
CA HIS A 205 30.64 -3.17 -17.55
C HIS A 205 31.48 -2.85 -16.31
N ARG A 206 30.91 -2.08 -15.38
CA ARG A 206 31.55 -1.63 -14.14
C ARG A 206 30.55 -1.58 -13.02
N ILE A 207 31.04 -1.69 -11.79
CA ILE A 207 30.17 -1.65 -10.61
C ILE A 207 29.40 -0.33 -10.47
N GLU A 208 30.01 0.81 -10.80
CA GLU A 208 29.37 2.12 -10.74
C GLU A 208 28.24 2.25 -11.78
N SER A 209 28.48 1.73 -12.99
CA SER A 209 27.45 1.72 -14.03
C SER A 209 26.31 0.77 -13.69
N ALA A 210 26.62 -0.38 -13.09
CA ALA A 210 25.60 -1.33 -12.63
C ALA A 210 24.73 -0.71 -11.51
N ALA A 211 25.36 -0.03 -10.55
CA ALA A 211 24.65 0.68 -9.49
C ALA A 211 23.73 1.79 -10.04
N ALA A 212 24.21 2.59 -10.99
CA ALA A 212 23.41 3.63 -11.63
C ALA A 212 22.24 3.06 -12.43
N LEU A 213 22.48 2.01 -13.23
CA LEU A 213 21.44 1.35 -14.03
C LEU A 213 20.38 0.65 -13.17
N MET A 214 20.78 0.05 -12.03
CA MET A 214 19.84 -0.49 -11.06
C MET A 214 18.90 0.60 -10.54
N CYS A 215 19.42 1.77 -10.18
CA CYS A 215 18.59 2.89 -9.73
C CYS A 215 17.64 3.37 -10.82
N ILE A 216 18.08 3.46 -12.08
CA ILE A 216 17.23 3.81 -13.22
C ILE A 216 16.13 2.77 -13.43
N LEU A 217 16.49 1.47 -13.40
CA LEU A 217 15.55 0.36 -13.51
C LEU A 217 14.44 0.45 -12.46
N LEU A 218 14.82 0.55 -11.17
CA LEU A 218 13.88 0.63 -10.06
C LEU A 218 12.94 1.83 -10.17
N GLN A 219 13.46 2.98 -10.58
CA GLN A 219 12.68 4.20 -10.75
C GLN A 219 11.73 4.12 -11.96
N SER A 220 12.17 3.49 -13.04
CA SER A 220 11.35 3.31 -14.25
C SER A 220 10.18 2.36 -13.99
N CYS A 221 10.41 1.22 -13.33
CA CYS A 221 9.35 0.30 -12.93
C CYS A 221 8.29 0.98 -12.04
N GLN A 222 8.70 1.87 -11.14
CA GLN A 222 7.78 2.55 -10.22
C GLN A 222 6.80 3.52 -10.90
N ASN A 223 6.95 3.81 -12.18
CA ASN A 223 5.98 4.58 -12.95
C ASN A 223 4.83 3.72 -13.49
N ASP A 224 5.05 2.43 -13.68
CA ASP A 224 4.05 1.49 -14.21
C ASP A 224 3.34 0.68 -13.12
N GLN A 225 3.78 0.74 -11.86
CA GLN A 225 3.19 -0.02 -10.76
C GLN A 225 2.85 0.86 -9.54
N PHE A 226 1.87 0.42 -8.76
CA PHE A 226 1.41 1.17 -7.58
C PHE A 226 2.25 0.91 -6.33
N GLY A 227 2.61 -0.34 -6.05
CA GLY A 227 3.29 -0.76 -4.83
C GLY A 227 4.81 -0.67 -4.88
N GLY A 228 5.48 -1.55 -4.13
CA GLY A 228 6.93 -1.60 -4.05
C GLY A 228 7.57 -2.44 -5.13
N ILE A 229 8.83 -2.17 -5.40
CA ILE A 229 9.70 -3.00 -6.24
C ILE A 229 10.83 -3.58 -5.40
N SER A 230 11.22 -4.81 -5.69
CA SER A 230 12.30 -5.50 -5.00
C SER A 230 13.29 -6.10 -5.98
N ILE A 231 14.56 -6.18 -5.57
CA ILE A 231 15.56 -6.99 -6.25
C ILE A 231 15.68 -8.33 -5.53
N SER A 232 15.62 -9.44 -6.30
CA SER A 232 15.59 -10.79 -5.74
C SER A 232 16.93 -11.23 -5.14
N ASP A 233 18.05 -10.88 -5.77
CA ASP A 233 19.39 -11.37 -5.44
C ASP A 233 20.46 -10.29 -5.69
N PHE A 234 20.40 -9.20 -4.90
CA PHE A 234 21.21 -8.01 -5.16
C PHE A 234 22.72 -8.30 -5.14
N ASP A 235 23.21 -8.92 -4.07
CA ASP A 235 24.63 -9.24 -3.88
C ASP A 235 25.14 -10.25 -4.92
N THR A 236 24.33 -11.25 -5.23
CA THR A 236 24.62 -12.25 -6.26
C THR A 236 24.72 -11.63 -7.66
N ASP A 237 23.69 -10.86 -8.05
CA ASP A 237 23.59 -10.29 -9.41
C ASP A 237 24.65 -9.19 -9.64
N MET A 238 25.10 -8.51 -8.59
CA MET A 238 26.11 -7.45 -8.69
C MET A 238 27.56 -7.97 -8.68
N ALA A 239 27.81 -9.21 -8.24
CA ALA A 239 29.16 -9.78 -8.11
C ALA A 239 29.94 -9.81 -9.45
N GLU A 240 29.27 -10.08 -10.56
CA GLU A 240 29.86 -10.06 -11.90
C GLU A 240 30.55 -8.71 -12.23
N TYR A 241 29.92 -7.61 -11.79
CA TYR A 241 30.42 -6.25 -12.09
C TYR A 241 31.61 -5.85 -11.22
N VAL A 242 31.78 -6.47 -10.05
CA VAL A 242 32.99 -6.33 -9.23
C VAL A 242 34.16 -6.98 -9.95
N ASP A 243 34.00 -8.20 -10.43
CA ASP A 243 35.04 -8.91 -11.17
C ASP A 243 35.43 -8.17 -12.49
N MET A 244 34.45 -7.68 -13.24
CA MET A 244 34.69 -6.85 -14.42
C MET A 244 35.47 -5.59 -14.09
N THR A 245 35.16 -4.93 -12.99
CA THR A 245 35.82 -3.71 -12.51
C THR A 245 37.28 -4.01 -12.10
N ARG A 246 37.52 -5.14 -11.39
CA ARG A 246 38.86 -5.61 -11.02
C ARG A 246 39.72 -5.83 -12.23
N LYS A 247 39.20 -6.54 -13.26
CA LYS A 247 39.90 -6.80 -14.54
C LYS A 247 40.24 -5.49 -15.26
N GLU A 248 39.35 -4.51 -15.23
CA GLU A 248 39.62 -3.21 -15.84
C GLU A 248 40.72 -2.45 -15.09
N ILE A 249 40.68 -2.42 -13.74
CA ILE A 249 41.73 -1.77 -12.94
C ILE A 249 43.12 -2.38 -13.31
N LYS A 250 43.23 -3.71 -13.32
CA LYS A 250 44.45 -4.41 -13.67
C LYS A 250 44.91 -4.06 -15.08
N LYS A 251 44.01 -4.04 -16.06
CA LYS A 251 44.32 -3.71 -17.46
C LYS A 251 44.82 -2.28 -17.61
N ASN A 252 44.22 -1.32 -16.91
CA ASN A 252 44.58 0.08 -17.04
C ASN A 252 45.79 0.47 -16.19
N ASN A 253 46.17 -0.36 -15.21
CA ASN A 253 47.29 -0.11 -14.29
C ASN A 253 48.13 -1.39 -14.13
N PRO A 254 48.85 -1.84 -15.18
CA PRO A 254 49.56 -3.12 -15.17
C PRO A 254 50.75 -3.18 -14.19
N SER A 255 51.18 -2.05 -13.65
CA SER A 255 52.27 -1.95 -12.66
C SER A 255 51.83 -2.08 -11.20
N LEU A 256 50.51 -2.08 -10.93
CA LEU A 256 49.99 -2.27 -9.60
C LEU A 256 50.05 -3.74 -9.16
N ASP A 257 50.42 -3.95 -7.91
CA ASP A 257 50.29 -5.25 -7.28
C ASP A 257 48.81 -5.59 -6.95
N ASP A 258 48.53 -6.83 -6.59
CA ASP A 258 47.18 -7.32 -6.34
C ASP A 258 46.55 -6.58 -5.14
N ASN A 259 47.32 -6.19 -4.11
CA ASN A 259 46.78 -5.47 -2.95
C ASN A 259 46.33 -4.06 -3.34
N ALA A 260 47.13 -3.33 -4.10
CA ALA A 260 46.79 -2.01 -4.60
C ALA A 260 45.56 -2.04 -5.54
N VAL A 261 45.43 -3.09 -6.34
CA VAL A 261 44.22 -3.32 -7.17
C VAL A 261 42.98 -3.52 -6.31
N GLU A 262 43.07 -4.33 -5.24
CA GLU A 262 41.94 -4.58 -4.33
C GLU A 262 41.56 -3.34 -3.51
N GLU A 263 42.53 -2.50 -3.08
CA GLU A 263 42.24 -1.24 -2.42
C GLU A 263 41.47 -0.28 -3.33
N LEU A 264 41.90 -0.11 -4.58
CA LEU A 264 41.20 0.70 -5.58
C LEU A 264 39.81 0.13 -5.88
N LEU A 265 39.68 -1.19 -5.99
CA LEU A 265 38.42 -1.85 -6.21
C LEU A 265 37.44 -1.59 -5.07
N GLN A 266 37.89 -1.75 -3.82
CA GLN A 266 37.05 -1.50 -2.64
C GLN A 266 36.56 -0.06 -2.59
N ASP A 267 37.39 0.92 -2.94
CA ASP A 267 36.97 2.33 -3.02
C ASP A 267 35.87 2.53 -4.07
N ARG A 268 36.05 1.94 -5.27
CA ARG A 268 35.03 2.02 -6.34
C ARG A 268 33.72 1.36 -5.95
N VAL A 269 33.77 0.18 -5.32
CA VAL A 269 32.57 -0.49 -4.77
C VAL A 269 31.91 0.37 -3.72
N ARG A 270 32.69 1.02 -2.84
CA ARG A 270 32.19 1.92 -1.81
C ARG A 270 31.45 3.12 -2.38
N GLN A 271 32.00 3.79 -3.39
CA GLN A 271 31.33 4.88 -4.07
C GLN A 271 30.03 4.44 -4.75
N ALA A 272 30.04 3.27 -5.37
CA ALA A 272 28.83 2.70 -5.99
C ALA A 272 27.72 2.40 -4.95
N MET A 273 28.06 1.81 -3.81
CA MET A 273 27.09 1.51 -2.74
C MET A 273 26.55 2.79 -2.09
N GLN A 274 27.41 3.79 -1.84
CA GLN A 274 26.97 5.09 -1.36
C GLN A 274 26.00 5.76 -2.33
N ALA A 275 26.30 5.72 -3.64
CA ALA A 275 25.44 6.29 -4.67
C ALA A 275 24.05 5.63 -4.68
N ILE A 276 23.94 4.29 -4.48
CA ILE A 276 22.66 3.60 -4.34
C ILE A 276 21.88 4.15 -3.13
N VAL A 277 22.51 4.22 -1.96
CA VAL A 277 21.84 4.69 -0.73
C VAL A 277 21.33 6.12 -0.92
N TYR A 278 22.14 7.01 -1.50
CA TYR A 278 21.74 8.41 -1.71
C TYR A 278 20.64 8.53 -2.76
N ASN A 279 20.77 7.84 -3.90
CA ASN A 279 19.80 7.91 -4.99
C ASN A 279 18.40 7.47 -4.53
N LEU A 280 18.30 6.30 -3.88
CA LEU A 280 17.02 5.73 -3.47
C LEU A 280 16.33 6.50 -2.33
N ASN A 281 17.02 7.43 -1.68
CA ASN A 281 16.45 8.29 -0.64
C ASN A 281 16.20 9.73 -1.09
N THR A 282 16.74 10.18 -2.23
CA THR A 282 16.69 11.58 -2.66
C THR A 282 16.03 11.82 -4.01
N MET A 283 15.99 10.81 -4.90
CA MET A 283 15.35 10.95 -6.20
C MET A 283 13.83 10.70 -6.10
N HIS A 284 13.07 11.75 -6.32
CA HIS A 284 11.61 11.74 -6.27
C HIS A 284 11.02 11.41 -7.65
N SER A 285 11.28 10.23 -8.15
CA SER A 285 10.88 9.78 -9.49
C SER A 285 9.47 9.19 -9.57
N ARG A 286 8.89 8.83 -8.44
CA ARG A 286 7.56 8.23 -8.37
C ARG A 286 6.47 9.31 -8.32
N ALA A 287 5.27 8.97 -8.84
CA ALA A 287 4.10 9.85 -8.80
C ALA A 287 3.85 10.46 -7.41
N GLY A 288 3.51 11.74 -7.34
CA GLY A 288 3.35 12.46 -6.07
C GLY A 288 4.68 12.86 -5.40
N ALA A 289 5.76 12.90 -6.16
CA ALA A 289 7.12 13.22 -5.70
C ALA A 289 7.56 12.32 -4.52
N GLN A 290 7.28 11.04 -4.62
CA GLN A 290 7.75 10.02 -3.70
C GLN A 290 9.13 9.51 -4.12
N VAL A 291 9.93 9.11 -3.15
CA VAL A 291 11.11 8.27 -3.41
C VAL A 291 10.65 6.86 -3.79
N PRO A 292 11.43 6.09 -4.58
CA PRO A 292 11.04 4.75 -4.98
C PRO A 292 10.92 3.81 -3.77
N PHE A 293 9.78 3.11 -3.66
CA PHE A 293 9.52 2.15 -2.58
C PHE A 293 10.23 0.84 -2.88
N THR A 294 11.48 0.72 -2.41
CA THR A 294 12.41 -0.33 -2.84
C THR A 294 12.82 -1.25 -1.71
N SER A 295 13.11 -2.52 -2.06
CA SER A 295 13.74 -3.49 -1.16
C SER A 295 14.80 -4.32 -1.90
N LEU A 296 15.83 -4.76 -1.18
CA LEU A 296 16.91 -5.61 -1.69
C LEU A 296 17.00 -6.88 -0.85
N ASN A 297 16.89 -8.04 -1.47
CA ASN A 297 17.16 -9.32 -0.83
C ASN A 297 18.65 -9.64 -0.96
N VAL A 298 19.28 -9.97 0.18
CA VAL A 298 20.73 -10.15 0.31
C VAL A 298 21.08 -11.30 1.23
N GLY A 299 22.34 -11.68 1.29
CA GLY A 299 22.90 -12.60 2.29
C GLY A 299 22.81 -14.09 1.93
N LEU A 300 22.42 -14.43 0.67
CA LEU A 300 22.37 -15.81 0.23
C LEU A 300 22.87 -15.95 -1.21
N PHE A 301 24.14 -16.33 -1.38
CA PHE A 301 24.85 -16.44 -2.66
C PHE A 301 25.61 -17.79 -2.77
N GLU A 302 24.97 -18.87 -2.36
CA GLU A 302 25.55 -20.23 -2.29
C GLU A 302 25.91 -20.79 -3.67
N GLU A 303 25.20 -20.37 -4.73
CA GLU A 303 25.45 -20.78 -6.10
C GLU A 303 26.73 -20.18 -6.70
N LEU A 304 27.28 -19.14 -6.07
CA LEU A 304 28.54 -18.56 -6.50
C LEU A 304 29.73 -19.31 -5.92
N HIS A 305 30.83 -19.37 -6.68
CA HIS A 305 32.04 -20.06 -6.30
C HIS A 305 33.28 -19.21 -6.47
N GLY A 306 34.35 -19.55 -5.75
CA GLY A 306 35.65 -18.88 -5.86
C GLY A 306 35.55 -17.36 -5.63
N GLN A 307 36.17 -16.60 -6.54
CA GLN A 307 36.24 -15.14 -6.42
C GLN A 307 34.88 -14.45 -6.47
N GLN A 308 33.93 -14.92 -7.31
CA GLN A 308 32.62 -14.32 -7.39
C GLN A 308 31.84 -14.41 -6.04
N ARG A 309 32.05 -15.49 -5.29
CA ARG A 309 31.47 -15.65 -3.96
C ARG A 309 32.02 -14.63 -2.97
N GLN A 310 33.33 -14.35 -3.03
CA GLN A 310 33.98 -13.33 -2.22
C GLN A 310 33.57 -11.91 -2.68
N ASP A 311 33.34 -11.71 -3.97
CA ASP A 311 32.86 -10.43 -4.51
C ASP A 311 31.43 -10.11 -4.04
N ALA A 312 30.53 -11.10 -3.98
CA ALA A 312 29.20 -10.94 -3.39
C ALA A 312 29.27 -10.56 -1.90
N ALA A 313 30.15 -11.24 -1.13
CA ALA A 313 30.40 -10.91 0.26
C ALA A 313 30.96 -9.50 0.43
N LEU A 314 31.87 -9.06 -0.45
CA LEU A 314 32.45 -7.71 -0.46
C LEU A 314 31.37 -6.64 -0.70
N ILE A 315 30.50 -6.86 -1.71
CA ILE A 315 29.37 -5.93 -1.98
C ILE A 315 28.51 -5.77 -0.74
N LEU A 316 28.06 -6.90 -0.16
CA LEU A 316 27.19 -6.87 1.00
C LEU A 316 27.84 -6.20 2.20
N LYS A 317 29.11 -6.50 2.48
CA LYS A 317 29.90 -5.82 3.51
C LYS A 317 29.88 -4.30 3.32
N ILE A 318 30.33 -3.84 2.16
CA ILE A 318 30.48 -2.40 1.88
C ILE A 318 29.10 -1.73 1.86
N PHE A 319 28.08 -2.38 1.31
CA PHE A 319 26.73 -1.84 1.31
C PHE A 319 26.17 -1.63 2.73
N LEU A 320 26.35 -2.60 3.63
CA LEU A 320 25.95 -2.46 5.03
C LEU A 320 26.75 -1.37 5.76
N GLU A 321 28.06 -1.26 5.49
CA GLU A 321 28.91 -0.21 6.05
C GLU A 321 28.45 1.20 5.61
N GLU A 322 28.15 1.40 4.31
CA GLU A 322 27.66 2.68 3.80
C GLU A 322 26.25 2.99 4.31
N TYR A 323 25.37 1.98 4.41
CA TYR A 323 24.03 2.15 5.00
C TYR A 323 24.11 2.57 6.48
N GLN A 324 25.08 2.04 7.25
CA GLN A 324 25.31 2.46 8.63
C GLN A 324 25.72 3.92 8.77
N LYS A 325 26.46 4.48 7.80
CA LYS A 325 26.85 5.90 7.82
C LYS A 325 25.64 6.82 7.70
N GLY A 326 24.57 6.36 7.03
CA GLY A 326 23.39 7.19 6.76
C GLY A 326 23.58 8.14 5.59
N LEU A 327 22.70 9.16 5.51
CA LEU A 327 22.80 10.22 4.51
C LEU A 327 23.82 11.27 4.94
N GLY A 328 23.97 12.36 4.17
CA GLY A 328 25.09 13.29 4.27
C GLY A 328 25.42 13.86 5.66
N ARG A 329 24.46 13.96 6.57
CA ARG A 329 24.66 14.35 7.98
C ARG A 329 24.45 13.19 8.97
N GLY A 330 24.38 11.95 8.48
CA GLY A 330 24.06 10.80 9.30
C GLY A 330 22.56 10.53 9.46
N GLU A 331 21.70 11.22 8.70
CA GLU A 331 20.25 10.98 8.72
C GLU A 331 19.92 9.53 8.35
N GLN A 332 18.79 9.04 8.87
CA GLN A 332 18.32 7.69 8.65
C GLN A 332 17.94 7.45 7.18
N PRO A 333 18.56 6.49 6.48
CA PRO A 333 18.05 6.02 5.20
C PRO A 333 16.73 5.29 5.39
N ILE A 334 15.73 5.65 4.61
CA ILE A 334 14.42 5.00 4.63
C ILE A 334 14.41 3.84 3.64
N PHE A 335 15.01 4.02 2.48
CA PHE A 335 15.15 3.03 1.42
C PHE A 335 16.62 2.78 1.05
N PRO A 336 16.90 1.59 0.47
CA PRO A 336 16.02 0.44 0.35
C PRO A 336 15.78 -0.25 1.69
N SER A 337 14.65 -0.96 1.83
CA SER A 337 14.50 -1.95 2.88
C SER A 337 15.43 -3.12 2.59
N ILE A 338 16.32 -3.45 3.53
CA ILE A 338 17.27 -4.55 3.37
C ILE A 338 16.68 -5.80 3.99
N ILE A 339 16.60 -6.87 3.21
CA ILE A 339 16.03 -8.16 3.60
C ILE A 339 17.16 -9.18 3.62
N TYR A 340 17.65 -9.46 4.81
CA TYR A 340 18.80 -10.34 5.02
C TYR A 340 18.34 -11.79 5.24
N ARG A 341 18.84 -12.72 4.42
CA ARG A 341 18.51 -14.14 4.49
C ARG A 341 19.50 -14.87 5.40
N VAL A 342 18.96 -15.56 6.40
CA VAL A 342 19.72 -16.34 7.39
C VAL A 342 19.54 -17.82 7.07
N LYS A 343 20.64 -18.55 6.85
CA LYS A 343 20.64 -19.97 6.49
C LYS A 343 21.71 -20.75 7.24
N ASN A 344 21.32 -21.90 7.82
CA ASN A 344 22.24 -22.82 8.47
C ASN A 344 23.27 -23.37 7.49
N GLY A 345 24.52 -23.49 7.95
CA GLY A 345 25.64 -23.95 7.13
C GLY A 345 26.17 -22.92 6.15
N PHE A 346 25.62 -21.68 6.16
CA PHE A 346 26.09 -20.62 5.29
C PHE A 346 26.47 -19.33 6.08
N ASN A 347 25.56 -18.79 6.86
CA ASN A 347 25.76 -17.54 7.59
C ASN A 347 25.04 -17.46 8.95
N ALA A 348 24.36 -18.52 9.37
CA ALA A 348 23.48 -18.47 10.54
C ALA A 348 24.19 -18.76 11.87
N ASN A 349 25.27 -19.53 11.87
CA ASN A 349 25.94 -20.02 13.05
C ASN A 349 27.39 -19.54 13.10
N PRO A 350 28.01 -19.47 14.31
CA PRO A 350 29.39 -18.97 14.47
C PRO A 350 30.46 -19.73 13.65
N GLU A 351 30.21 -20.99 13.32
CA GLU A 351 31.08 -21.84 12.50
C GLU A 351 30.89 -21.67 10.99
N ASP A 352 29.83 -20.96 10.56
CA ASP A 352 29.52 -20.76 9.14
C ASP A 352 30.49 -19.75 8.52
N GLU A 353 30.89 -19.99 7.26
CA GLU A 353 31.89 -19.19 6.51
C GLU A 353 31.55 -17.68 6.51
N PHE A 354 30.26 -17.33 6.38
CA PHE A 354 29.78 -15.95 6.27
C PHE A 354 29.03 -15.43 7.52
N TYR A 355 29.20 -16.09 8.69
CA TYR A 355 28.58 -15.60 9.93
C TYR A 355 28.98 -14.17 10.29
N TRP A 356 30.19 -13.77 9.94
CA TRP A 356 30.65 -12.40 10.13
C TRP A 356 29.78 -11.35 9.42
N LEU A 357 29.13 -11.69 8.28
CA LEU A 357 28.14 -10.83 7.63
C LEU A 357 26.86 -10.71 8.46
N THR A 358 26.44 -11.77 9.14
CA THR A 358 25.28 -11.72 10.04
C THR A 358 25.57 -10.84 11.27
N LYS A 359 26.80 -10.85 11.78
CA LYS A 359 27.24 -9.91 12.81
C LYS A 359 27.17 -8.46 12.31
N LEU A 360 27.70 -8.19 11.12
CA LEU A 360 27.65 -6.87 10.50
C LEU A 360 26.18 -6.43 10.23
N ALA A 361 25.33 -7.34 9.81
CA ALA A 361 23.90 -7.09 9.65
C ALA A 361 23.23 -6.75 11.00
N ALA A 362 23.59 -7.46 12.09
CA ALA A 362 23.11 -7.17 13.43
C ALA A 362 23.58 -5.80 13.94
N GLU A 363 24.84 -5.41 13.68
CA GLU A 363 25.37 -4.08 13.97
C GLU A 363 24.60 -2.99 13.20
N THR A 364 24.31 -3.27 11.93
CA THR A 364 23.54 -2.37 11.08
C THR A 364 22.10 -2.20 11.60
N THR A 365 21.46 -3.32 12.00
CA THR A 365 20.11 -3.27 12.59
C THR A 365 20.10 -2.51 13.91
N ALA A 366 21.08 -2.74 14.80
CA ALA A 366 21.20 -2.02 16.06
C ALA A 366 21.34 -0.50 15.85
N LYS A 367 21.92 -0.06 14.74
CA LYS A 367 22.14 1.35 14.42
C LYS A 367 21.00 1.96 13.61
N ARG A 368 20.41 1.21 12.67
CA ARG A 368 19.50 1.72 11.62
C ARG A 368 18.13 1.05 11.57
N MET A 369 17.80 0.13 12.48
CA MET A 369 16.54 -0.64 12.47
C MET A 369 16.33 -1.44 11.16
N ASN A 370 17.39 -1.66 10.42
CA ASN A 370 17.45 -2.35 9.13
C ASN A 370 18.84 -3.01 9.01
N PRO A 371 18.99 -4.26 8.56
CA PRO A 371 18.03 -5.16 7.89
C PRO A 371 16.88 -5.72 8.75
N THR A 372 15.90 -6.32 8.00
CA THR A 372 14.97 -7.33 8.49
C THR A 372 15.46 -8.72 8.09
N TYR A 373 14.99 -9.79 8.74
CA TYR A 373 15.61 -11.13 8.62
C TYR A 373 14.62 -12.17 8.09
N VAL A 374 14.98 -12.87 7.01
CA VAL A 374 14.25 -14.04 6.48
C VAL A 374 15.00 -15.29 6.89
N PHE A 375 14.32 -16.21 7.57
CA PHE A 375 14.88 -17.49 7.97
C PHE A 375 14.58 -18.54 6.90
N VAL A 376 15.64 -18.98 6.21
CA VAL A 376 15.51 -19.87 5.03
C VAL A 376 15.02 -21.24 5.44
N ASP A 377 15.54 -21.77 6.55
CA ASP A 377 15.30 -23.15 7.01
C ASP A 377 14.04 -23.32 7.87
N CYS A 378 13.19 -22.30 7.97
CA CYS A 378 11.95 -22.40 8.74
C CYS A 378 10.88 -23.23 7.99
N PRO A 379 9.92 -23.86 8.70
CA PRO A 379 8.88 -24.70 8.08
C PRO A 379 8.07 -23.98 7.00
N ALA A 380 7.84 -22.69 7.16
CA ALA A 380 7.08 -21.90 6.19
C ALA A 380 7.81 -21.67 4.84
N ASN A 381 9.12 -21.89 4.78
CA ASN A 381 9.95 -21.76 3.58
C ASN A 381 10.45 -23.13 3.03
N GLU A 382 10.11 -24.23 3.70
CA GLU A 382 10.59 -25.58 3.34
C GLU A 382 10.28 -25.90 1.86
N GLN A 383 9.05 -25.71 1.42
CA GLN A 383 8.66 -26.00 0.04
C GLN A 383 9.38 -25.09 -0.98
N VAL A 384 9.66 -23.84 -0.60
CA VAL A 384 10.42 -22.90 -1.44
C VAL A 384 11.82 -23.44 -1.73
N VAL A 385 12.48 -23.94 -0.67
CA VAL A 385 13.84 -24.51 -0.74
C VAL A 385 13.84 -25.84 -1.50
N LEU A 386 12.86 -26.73 -1.23
CA LEU A 386 12.72 -28.01 -1.95
C LEU A 386 12.50 -27.83 -3.46
N ASP A 387 11.81 -26.78 -3.87
CA ASP A 387 11.63 -26.44 -5.30
C ASP A 387 12.87 -25.72 -5.90
N GLY A 388 13.98 -25.65 -5.16
CA GLY A 388 15.22 -25.00 -5.64
C GLY A 388 15.15 -23.49 -5.73
N CYS A 389 14.20 -22.86 -5.04
CA CYS A 389 14.03 -21.40 -5.01
C CYS A 389 14.61 -20.80 -3.73
N LYS A 390 14.93 -19.51 -3.78
CA LYS A 390 15.31 -18.74 -2.59
C LYS A 390 14.08 -18.04 -2.00
N PRO A 391 13.86 -18.13 -0.69
CA PRO A 391 12.85 -17.29 -0.03
C PRO A 391 13.20 -15.81 -0.23
N THR A 392 12.28 -15.04 -0.76
CA THR A 392 12.42 -13.60 -0.99
C THR A 392 11.21 -12.86 -0.46
N THR A 393 11.40 -11.60 -0.14
CA THR A 393 10.32 -10.72 0.30
C THR A 393 10.40 -9.41 -0.47
N MET A 394 9.27 -8.80 -0.74
CA MET A 394 9.20 -7.47 -1.36
C MET A 394 8.30 -6.52 -0.57
N GLY A 395 8.65 -5.23 -0.65
CA GLY A 395 7.91 -4.18 0.04
C GLY A 395 7.86 -4.41 1.54
N CYS A 396 6.63 -4.43 2.09
CA CYS A 396 6.42 -4.57 3.53
C CYS A 396 6.62 -6.02 4.04
N ARG A 397 6.05 -7.01 3.34
CA ARG A 397 6.05 -8.41 3.76
C ARG A 397 5.64 -9.41 2.68
N THR A 398 5.38 -8.95 1.45
CA THR A 398 4.89 -9.82 0.37
C THR A 398 5.93 -10.87 0.01
N CYS A 399 5.54 -12.14 0.03
CA CYS A 399 6.34 -13.26 -0.45
C CYS A 399 5.54 -14.05 -1.50
N LEU A 400 6.23 -14.66 -2.42
CA LEU A 400 5.64 -15.41 -3.52
C LEU A 400 6.44 -16.70 -3.73
N HIS A 401 5.74 -17.78 -4.05
CA HIS A 401 6.40 -19.03 -4.41
C HIS A 401 5.62 -19.80 -5.46
N ASP A 402 4.44 -20.35 -5.10
CA ASP A 402 3.64 -21.15 -6.01
C ASP A 402 3.25 -20.41 -7.27
N ASN A 403 3.26 -21.14 -8.39
CA ASN A 403 2.75 -20.68 -9.68
C ASN A 403 2.11 -21.85 -10.41
N VAL A 404 0.80 -21.83 -10.52
CA VAL A 404 0.03 -22.87 -11.24
C VAL A 404 0.09 -22.72 -12.76
N ASN A 405 0.63 -21.60 -13.26
CA ASN A 405 0.68 -21.26 -14.68
C ASN A 405 2.10 -21.22 -15.26
N GLY A 406 3.14 -21.43 -14.45
CA GLY A 406 4.52 -21.33 -14.93
C GLY A 406 5.58 -21.69 -13.88
N LYS A 407 6.78 -21.12 -14.05
CA LYS A 407 7.90 -21.33 -13.14
C LYS A 407 7.54 -20.87 -11.72
N LYS A 408 7.80 -21.72 -10.74
CA LYS A 408 7.72 -21.38 -9.32
C LYS A 408 8.80 -20.37 -8.90
N GLY A 409 8.65 -19.80 -7.72
CA GLY A 409 9.54 -18.76 -7.19
C GLY A 409 8.97 -17.37 -7.40
N SER A 410 9.71 -16.37 -6.97
CA SER A 410 9.27 -14.96 -6.97
C SER A 410 9.86 -14.12 -8.09
N GLU A 411 10.94 -14.59 -8.71
CA GLU A 411 11.71 -13.87 -9.75
C GLU A 411 10.79 -13.44 -10.89
N ARG A 412 10.82 -12.15 -11.22
CA ARG A 412 10.00 -11.51 -12.27
C ARG A 412 8.50 -11.68 -12.09
N ARG A 413 8.05 -11.87 -10.84
CA ARG A 413 6.65 -12.00 -10.47
C ARG A 413 6.30 -10.97 -9.41
N GLY A 414 5.00 -10.74 -9.23
CA GLY A 414 4.48 -9.80 -8.26
C GLY A 414 3.15 -10.22 -7.65
N ASN A 415 2.66 -9.39 -6.76
CA ASN A 415 1.29 -9.42 -6.33
C ASN A 415 0.47 -8.52 -7.27
N ALA A 416 -0.48 -9.09 -8.01
CA ALA A 416 -1.34 -8.31 -8.89
C ALA A 416 -2.18 -7.33 -8.07
N PHE A 417 -2.87 -7.83 -7.05
CA PHE A 417 -3.65 -7.02 -6.12
C PHE A 417 -4.07 -7.82 -4.88
N PRO A 418 -4.25 -7.15 -3.71
CA PRO A 418 -4.85 -7.74 -2.52
C PRO A 418 -6.30 -7.30 -2.31
N VAL A 419 -7.10 -8.22 -1.70
CA VAL A 419 -8.40 -7.96 -1.11
C VAL A 419 -8.36 -8.39 0.35
N THR A 420 -8.90 -7.60 1.27
CA THR A 420 -8.81 -7.90 2.71
C THR A 420 -10.18 -8.03 3.36
N LEU A 421 -10.31 -9.07 4.19
CA LEU A 421 -11.49 -9.39 4.97
C LEU A 421 -11.47 -8.64 6.30
N ASN A 422 -12.59 -8.05 6.70
CA ASN A 422 -12.81 -7.53 8.03
C ASN A 422 -13.38 -8.65 8.92
N ILE A 423 -12.52 -9.51 9.47
CA ILE A 423 -12.96 -10.64 10.29
C ILE A 423 -13.47 -10.22 11.68
N PRO A 424 -13.00 -9.14 12.35
CA PRO A 424 -13.61 -8.61 13.57
C PRO A 424 -15.10 -8.32 13.42
N ARG A 425 -15.51 -7.70 12.31
CA ARG A 425 -16.92 -7.42 12.01
C ARG A 425 -17.79 -8.68 12.02
N LEU A 426 -17.29 -9.77 11.43
CA LEU A 426 -18.00 -11.05 11.42
C LEU A 426 -18.17 -11.61 12.83
N ALA A 427 -17.13 -11.50 13.65
CA ALA A 427 -17.16 -11.96 15.03
C ALA A 427 -18.15 -11.14 15.90
N ILE A 428 -18.22 -9.82 15.68
CA ILE A 428 -19.24 -8.96 16.35
C ILE A 428 -20.64 -9.43 15.95
N ILE A 429 -20.92 -9.62 14.67
CA ILE A 429 -22.23 -10.10 14.16
C ILE A 429 -22.59 -11.46 14.74
N ALA A 430 -21.61 -12.37 14.83
CA ALA A 430 -21.82 -13.70 15.41
C ALA A 430 -22.13 -13.60 16.93
N LYS A 431 -21.47 -12.69 17.64
CA LYS A 431 -21.73 -12.44 19.07
C LYS A 431 -23.09 -11.81 19.33
N GLU A 432 -23.51 -10.86 18.50
CA GLU A 432 -24.87 -10.30 18.61
C GLU A 432 -25.95 -11.35 18.40
N LYS A 433 -25.72 -12.29 17.46
CA LYS A 433 -26.69 -13.34 17.17
C LYS A 433 -26.74 -14.43 18.25
N TYR A 434 -25.61 -14.77 18.85
CA TYR A 434 -25.47 -15.80 19.88
C TYR A 434 -24.67 -15.26 21.09
N PRO A 435 -25.24 -14.36 21.88
CA PRO A 435 -24.51 -13.71 22.96
C PRO A 435 -24.05 -14.66 24.07
N ASP A 436 -24.86 -15.69 24.36
CA ASP A 436 -24.67 -16.60 25.50
C ASP A 436 -24.24 -18.03 25.09
N ASP A 437 -24.12 -18.32 23.79
CA ASP A 437 -23.77 -19.67 23.26
C ASP A 437 -22.53 -19.56 22.38
N GLU A 438 -21.36 -19.86 22.98
CA GLU A 438 -20.07 -19.72 22.31
C GLU A 438 -19.92 -20.70 21.14
N ASP A 439 -20.37 -21.95 21.30
CA ASP A 439 -20.26 -22.95 20.23
C ASP A 439 -21.06 -22.54 19.00
N LYS A 440 -22.30 -22.10 19.17
CA LYS A 440 -23.11 -21.59 18.07
C LYS A 440 -22.53 -20.30 17.48
N ARG A 441 -21.94 -19.44 18.31
CA ARG A 441 -21.26 -18.20 17.88
C ARG A 441 -20.11 -18.53 16.95
N VAL A 442 -19.24 -19.46 17.36
CA VAL A 442 -18.07 -19.89 16.56
C VAL A 442 -18.52 -20.58 15.27
N CYS A 443 -19.51 -21.49 15.33
CA CYS A 443 -20.06 -22.11 14.13
C CYS A 443 -20.61 -21.06 13.15
N HIS A 444 -21.42 -20.13 13.65
CA HIS A 444 -21.98 -19.07 12.80
C HIS A 444 -20.92 -18.14 12.22
N PHE A 445 -19.87 -17.86 12.98
CA PHE A 445 -18.73 -17.09 12.46
C PHE A 445 -18.10 -17.77 11.23
N PHE A 446 -17.87 -19.09 11.27
CA PHE A 446 -17.32 -19.82 10.11
C PHE A 446 -18.28 -19.85 8.93
N ASP A 447 -19.60 -19.94 9.16
CA ASP A 447 -20.61 -19.87 8.08
C ASP A 447 -20.51 -18.54 7.32
N ILE A 448 -20.55 -17.42 8.05
CA ILE A 448 -20.49 -16.10 7.42
C ILE A 448 -19.07 -15.76 6.88
N LEU A 449 -18.01 -16.34 7.45
CA LEU A 449 -16.66 -16.25 6.90
C LEU A 449 -16.57 -16.94 5.54
N LEU A 450 -17.15 -18.14 5.41
CA LEU A 450 -17.19 -18.85 4.12
C LEU A 450 -17.96 -18.06 3.06
N GLU A 451 -19.07 -17.45 3.44
CA GLU A 451 -19.84 -16.57 2.56
C GLU A 451 -19.01 -15.36 2.12
N LEU A 452 -18.35 -14.68 3.05
CA LEU A 452 -17.51 -13.52 2.75
C LEU A 452 -16.32 -13.89 1.86
N LEU A 453 -15.70 -15.06 2.07
CA LEU A 453 -14.65 -15.59 1.21
C LEU A 453 -15.15 -15.82 -0.23
N SER A 454 -16.40 -16.26 -0.40
CA SER A 454 -17.00 -16.39 -1.74
C SER A 454 -17.15 -15.04 -2.45
N TYR A 455 -17.48 -13.99 -1.71
CA TYR A 455 -17.52 -12.62 -2.26
C TYR A 455 -16.13 -12.04 -2.52
N ALA A 456 -15.14 -12.37 -1.67
CA ALA A 456 -13.74 -12.01 -1.93
C ALA A 456 -13.24 -12.64 -3.24
N ARG A 457 -13.54 -13.94 -3.49
CA ARG A 457 -13.25 -14.58 -4.78
C ARG A 457 -13.92 -13.85 -5.95
N LYS A 458 -15.22 -13.53 -5.84
CA LYS A 458 -15.96 -12.79 -6.89
C LYS A 458 -15.33 -11.42 -7.16
N SER A 459 -14.88 -10.72 -6.12
CA SER A 459 -14.21 -9.42 -6.27
C SER A 459 -12.83 -9.55 -6.92
N CYS A 460 -12.09 -10.61 -6.60
CA CYS A 460 -10.82 -10.91 -7.25
C CYS A 460 -11.00 -11.20 -8.75
N LEU A 461 -11.98 -12.03 -9.10
CA LEU A 461 -12.29 -12.32 -10.50
C LEU A 461 -12.74 -11.07 -11.25
N TYR A 462 -13.58 -10.23 -10.64
CA TYR A 462 -13.97 -8.96 -11.24
C TYR A 462 -12.75 -8.04 -11.53
N ARG A 463 -11.84 -7.87 -10.57
CA ARG A 463 -10.63 -7.05 -10.78
C ARG A 463 -9.70 -7.67 -11.81
N TYR A 464 -9.57 -9.00 -11.81
CA TYR A 464 -8.81 -9.73 -12.83
C TYR A 464 -9.37 -9.45 -14.23
N ASP A 465 -10.70 -9.53 -14.39
CA ASP A 465 -11.37 -9.24 -15.66
C ASP A 465 -11.19 -7.79 -16.12
N VAL A 466 -11.16 -6.84 -15.18
CA VAL A 466 -10.86 -5.43 -15.49
C VAL A 466 -9.41 -5.26 -15.96
N LEU A 467 -8.45 -5.86 -15.24
CA LEU A 467 -7.02 -5.70 -15.55
C LEU A 467 -6.58 -6.43 -16.82
N LYS A 468 -7.20 -7.57 -17.16
CA LYS A 468 -6.83 -8.30 -18.40
C LYS A 468 -7.17 -7.53 -19.69
N GLU A 469 -8.03 -6.50 -19.61
CA GLU A 469 -8.32 -5.61 -20.75
C GLU A 469 -7.20 -4.61 -21.03
N LEU A 470 -6.27 -4.42 -20.08
CA LEU A 470 -5.08 -3.61 -20.30
C LEU A 470 -4.17 -4.27 -21.34
N LYS A 471 -3.47 -3.44 -22.08
CA LYS A 471 -2.52 -3.84 -23.12
C LYS A 471 -1.10 -3.55 -22.68
N VAL A 472 -0.13 -4.18 -23.32
CA VAL A 472 1.30 -3.95 -23.07
C VAL A 472 1.67 -2.47 -23.15
N LYS A 473 1.09 -1.72 -24.09
CA LYS A 473 1.32 -0.28 -24.24
C LYS A 473 0.84 0.58 -23.06
N ASP A 474 -0.05 0.05 -22.22
CA ASP A 474 -0.56 0.75 -21.03
C ASP A 474 0.43 0.63 -19.86
N LEU A 475 1.34 -0.37 -19.89
CA LEU A 475 2.42 -0.61 -18.95
C LEU A 475 3.74 -0.78 -19.72
N PRO A 476 4.22 0.29 -20.37
CA PRO A 476 5.25 0.20 -21.43
C PRO A 476 6.63 -0.19 -20.90
N PHE A 477 6.93 0.06 -19.64
CA PHE A 477 8.20 -0.33 -19.04
C PHE A 477 8.13 -1.72 -18.42
N ASP A 478 7.23 -1.93 -17.46
CA ASP A 478 7.20 -3.18 -16.70
C ASP A 478 6.87 -4.40 -17.57
N ILE A 479 5.93 -4.26 -18.50
CA ILE A 479 5.54 -5.33 -19.41
C ILE A 479 6.24 -5.18 -20.76
N GLY A 480 6.28 -3.96 -21.30
CA GLY A 480 6.89 -3.71 -22.61
C GLY A 480 8.42 -3.95 -22.67
N GLN A 481 9.12 -3.93 -21.51
CA GLN A 481 10.54 -4.23 -21.41
C GLN A 481 10.82 -5.59 -20.74
N ASN A 482 9.85 -6.50 -20.71
CA ASN A 482 9.99 -7.87 -20.18
C ASN A 482 10.41 -7.96 -18.70
N MET A 483 9.97 -7.05 -17.85
CA MET A 483 10.30 -7.12 -16.42
C MET A 483 9.48 -8.20 -15.69
N TYR A 484 8.28 -8.52 -16.16
CA TYR A 484 7.43 -9.57 -15.62
C TYR A 484 7.57 -10.91 -16.38
N LEU A 485 7.42 -12.02 -15.65
CA LEU A 485 7.26 -13.35 -16.24
C LEU A 485 5.93 -13.43 -17.01
N GLY A 486 5.98 -13.92 -18.25
CA GLY A 486 4.82 -14.00 -19.14
C GLY A 486 4.65 -12.79 -20.05
N SER A 487 5.59 -11.83 -20.03
CA SER A 487 5.62 -10.71 -20.98
C SER A 487 6.42 -11.01 -22.26
N GLU A 488 7.13 -12.13 -22.27
CA GLU A 488 7.99 -12.52 -23.39
C GLU A 488 7.17 -12.72 -24.67
N GLY A 489 7.58 -12.03 -25.73
CA GLY A 489 6.99 -12.14 -27.07
C GLY A 489 5.65 -11.42 -27.24
N LEU A 490 5.17 -10.70 -26.24
CA LEU A 490 3.98 -9.86 -26.38
C LEU A 490 4.27 -8.60 -27.20
N SER A 491 3.34 -8.24 -28.07
CA SER A 491 3.32 -6.97 -28.79
C SER A 491 2.57 -5.89 -28.01
N SER A 492 2.75 -4.61 -28.41
CA SER A 492 2.15 -3.47 -27.71
C SER A 492 0.62 -3.53 -27.59
N GLU A 493 -0.07 -4.18 -28.53
CA GLU A 493 -1.53 -4.30 -28.57
C GLU A 493 -2.06 -5.58 -27.90
N ASP A 494 -1.18 -6.48 -27.46
CA ASP A 494 -1.60 -7.70 -26.77
C ASP A 494 -2.06 -7.41 -25.35
N SER A 495 -2.99 -8.25 -24.86
CA SER A 495 -3.45 -8.22 -23.47
C SER A 495 -2.34 -8.62 -22.50
N ILE A 496 -2.34 -8.04 -21.30
CA ILE A 496 -1.41 -8.41 -20.23
C ILE A 496 -1.83 -9.69 -19.47
N GLU A 497 -2.86 -10.39 -19.90
CA GLU A 497 -3.37 -11.59 -19.23
C GLU A 497 -2.31 -12.67 -18.97
N PRO A 498 -1.35 -12.97 -19.87
CA PRO A 498 -0.27 -13.92 -19.58
C PRO A 498 0.58 -13.53 -18.37
N VAL A 499 0.79 -12.24 -18.16
CA VAL A 499 1.47 -11.68 -16.97
C VAL A 499 0.62 -11.84 -15.73
N LEU A 500 -0.67 -11.47 -15.80
CA LEU A 500 -1.61 -11.60 -14.67
C LEU A 500 -1.72 -13.04 -14.16
N LYS A 501 -1.75 -14.02 -15.05
CA LYS A 501 -1.82 -15.45 -14.69
C LYS A 501 -0.61 -15.93 -13.90
N ASN A 502 0.56 -15.33 -14.11
CA ASN A 502 1.79 -15.66 -13.38
C ASN A 502 1.86 -14.93 -12.02
N ASN A 503 1.15 -13.84 -11.84
CA ASN A 503 1.16 -13.05 -10.61
C ASN A 503 0.21 -13.59 -9.54
N THR A 504 0.45 -13.21 -8.29
CA THR A 504 -0.35 -13.65 -7.14
C THR A 504 -1.56 -12.73 -6.95
N ILE A 505 -2.69 -13.31 -6.59
CA ILE A 505 -3.90 -12.63 -6.13
C ILE A 505 -4.03 -12.91 -4.63
N ALA A 506 -3.91 -11.88 -3.81
CA ALA A 506 -3.87 -12.04 -2.37
C ALA A 506 -5.24 -11.83 -1.71
N ILE A 507 -5.68 -12.79 -0.91
CA ILE A 507 -6.84 -12.67 -0.01
C ILE A 507 -6.30 -12.57 1.41
N GLY A 508 -6.46 -11.40 2.01
CA GLY A 508 -5.92 -11.10 3.31
C GLY A 508 -6.98 -10.87 4.38
N PHE A 509 -6.53 -10.66 5.61
CA PHE A 509 -7.36 -10.32 6.76
C PHE A 509 -6.57 -9.46 7.76
N PHE A 510 -7.27 -8.81 8.67
CA PHE A 510 -6.71 -8.12 9.83
C PHE A 510 -7.56 -8.39 11.08
N GLY A 511 -7.04 -8.03 12.25
CA GLY A 511 -7.81 -8.04 13.49
C GLY A 511 -8.10 -9.43 14.05
N LEU A 512 -7.18 -10.39 13.91
CA LEU A 512 -7.36 -11.72 14.50
C LEU A 512 -7.54 -11.64 16.03
N ALA A 513 -6.80 -10.76 16.69
CA ALA A 513 -6.90 -10.57 18.13
C ALA A 513 -8.31 -10.12 18.54
N GLU A 514 -8.83 -9.07 17.92
CA GLU A 514 -10.18 -8.54 18.17
C GLU A 514 -11.28 -9.54 17.78
N THR A 515 -11.07 -10.31 16.72
CA THR A 515 -11.96 -11.42 16.33
C THR A 515 -12.10 -12.44 17.45
N LEU A 516 -10.97 -12.88 18.00
CA LEU A 516 -10.94 -13.87 19.10
C LEU A 516 -11.55 -13.31 20.38
N VAL A 517 -11.28 -12.04 20.73
CA VAL A 517 -11.92 -11.39 21.88
C VAL A 517 -13.45 -11.34 21.69
N ALA A 518 -13.94 -11.00 20.50
CA ALA A 518 -15.37 -11.00 20.25
C ALA A 518 -16.00 -12.40 20.34
N LEU A 519 -15.28 -13.44 19.91
CA LEU A 519 -15.78 -14.83 19.94
C LEU A 519 -15.68 -15.48 21.33
N THR A 520 -14.56 -15.30 22.05
CA THR A 520 -14.20 -16.10 23.24
C THR A 520 -13.97 -15.25 24.50
N GLY A 521 -13.89 -13.93 24.38
CA GLY A 521 -13.51 -13.03 25.46
C GLY A 521 -11.99 -12.81 25.62
N HIS A 522 -11.15 -13.56 24.91
CA HIS A 522 -9.69 -13.50 25.02
C HIS A 522 -9.01 -13.57 23.64
N HIS A 523 -7.93 -12.81 23.45
CA HIS A 523 -7.12 -12.98 22.24
C HIS A 523 -6.10 -14.12 22.38
N HIS A 524 -5.45 -14.48 21.28
CA HIS A 524 -4.53 -15.61 21.19
C HIS A 524 -3.23 -15.50 22.03
N GLY A 525 -2.93 -14.33 22.58
CA GLY A 525 -1.84 -14.16 23.56
C GLY A 525 -2.27 -14.42 25.00
N GLU A 526 -3.58 -14.51 25.29
CA GLU A 526 -4.17 -14.65 26.62
C GLU A 526 -4.62 -16.08 26.92
N SER A 527 -5.02 -16.84 25.92
CA SER A 527 -5.65 -18.14 26.08
C SER A 527 -5.14 -19.13 25.04
N LYS A 528 -4.85 -20.36 25.50
CA LYS A 528 -4.49 -21.49 24.62
C LYS A 528 -5.63 -21.85 23.68
N TYR A 529 -6.86 -21.85 24.17
CA TYR A 529 -8.06 -22.09 23.36
C TYR A 529 -8.20 -21.04 22.24
N SER A 530 -8.02 -19.77 22.57
CA SER A 530 -8.06 -18.70 21.57
C SER A 530 -6.92 -18.83 20.56
N GLN A 531 -5.72 -19.29 20.97
CA GLN A 531 -4.63 -19.58 20.04
C GLN A 531 -5.01 -20.72 19.07
N GLU A 532 -5.60 -21.80 19.58
CA GLU A 532 -6.05 -22.94 18.76
C GLU A 532 -7.17 -22.53 17.79
N LEU A 533 -8.16 -21.76 18.26
CA LEU A 533 -9.21 -21.21 17.41
C LEU A 533 -8.66 -20.23 16.36
N GLY A 534 -7.69 -19.39 16.74
CA GLY A 534 -7.00 -18.49 15.81
C GLY A 534 -6.31 -19.26 14.67
N LEU A 535 -5.63 -20.37 15.00
CA LEU A 535 -5.02 -21.24 14.00
C LEU A 535 -6.08 -21.86 13.07
N GLN A 536 -7.23 -22.28 13.60
CA GLN A 536 -8.34 -22.79 12.78
C GLN A 536 -8.88 -21.74 11.82
N ILE A 537 -9.08 -20.49 12.28
CA ILE A 537 -9.56 -19.38 11.44
C ILE A 537 -8.56 -19.12 10.30
N VAL A 538 -7.28 -19.02 10.62
CA VAL A 538 -6.25 -18.69 9.61
C VAL A 538 -6.05 -19.86 8.63
N SER A 539 -6.04 -21.12 9.11
CA SER A 539 -5.98 -22.29 8.23
C SER A 539 -7.20 -22.38 7.32
N PHE A 540 -8.39 -22.05 7.82
CA PHE A 540 -9.62 -22.05 7.01
C PHE A 540 -9.55 -21.07 5.83
N ILE A 541 -9.02 -19.86 6.05
CA ILE A 541 -8.80 -18.87 4.99
C ILE A 541 -7.74 -19.38 3.99
N TYR A 542 -6.65 -19.95 4.49
CA TYR A 542 -5.60 -20.56 3.66
C TYR A 542 -6.14 -21.70 2.80
N ASP A 543 -6.85 -22.65 3.38
CA ASP A 543 -7.40 -23.82 2.69
C ASP A 543 -8.40 -23.40 1.61
N TYR A 544 -9.19 -22.34 1.87
CA TYR A 544 -10.07 -21.76 0.86
C TYR A 544 -9.27 -21.20 -0.32
N CYS A 545 -8.17 -20.46 -0.07
CA CYS A 545 -7.30 -19.95 -1.12
C CYS A 545 -6.71 -21.10 -1.96
N GLU A 546 -6.23 -22.17 -1.31
CA GLU A 546 -5.69 -23.36 -2.00
C GLU A 546 -6.73 -24.09 -2.85
N LYS A 547 -7.98 -24.14 -2.38
CA LYS A 547 -9.11 -24.71 -3.13
C LYS A 547 -9.39 -23.91 -4.41
N ILE A 548 -9.61 -22.60 -4.29
CA ILE A 548 -9.98 -21.76 -5.44
C ILE A 548 -8.81 -21.56 -6.41
N LYS A 549 -7.55 -21.65 -5.94
CA LYS A 549 -6.35 -21.68 -6.79
C LYS A 549 -6.44 -22.81 -7.82
N LYS A 550 -6.86 -24.00 -7.42
CA LYS A 550 -7.03 -25.17 -8.28
C LYS A 550 -8.24 -25.03 -9.22
N GLU A 551 -9.34 -24.49 -8.71
CA GLU A 551 -10.59 -24.32 -9.46
C GLU A 551 -10.44 -23.29 -10.59
N ASP A 552 -9.93 -22.09 -10.28
CA ASP A 552 -9.83 -20.98 -11.22
C ASP A 552 -8.51 -20.97 -12.02
N LYS A 553 -7.54 -21.81 -11.63
CA LYS A 553 -6.18 -21.82 -12.18
C LYS A 553 -5.49 -20.43 -12.11
N LEU A 554 -5.70 -19.75 -10.99
CA LEU A 554 -5.09 -18.45 -10.66
C LEU A 554 -4.34 -18.59 -9.34
N ASN A 555 -3.27 -17.80 -9.16
CA ASN A 555 -2.39 -17.90 -7.99
C ASN A 555 -2.96 -17.20 -6.75
N TYR A 556 -4.11 -17.66 -6.26
CA TYR A 556 -4.64 -17.18 -4.98
C TYR A 556 -3.73 -17.56 -3.83
N SER A 557 -3.54 -16.67 -2.88
CA SER A 557 -2.68 -16.88 -1.72
C SER A 557 -3.19 -16.13 -0.49
N CYS A 558 -3.02 -16.73 0.69
CA CYS A 558 -3.41 -16.12 1.96
C CYS A 558 -2.42 -15.02 2.38
N TYR A 559 -2.92 -13.85 2.73
CA TYR A 559 -2.11 -12.67 3.02
C TYR A 559 -2.32 -12.13 4.44
N PHE A 560 -1.25 -11.99 5.18
CA PHE A 560 -1.29 -11.30 6.46
C PHE A 560 -1.21 -9.79 6.19
N THR A 561 -2.38 -9.19 6.01
CA THR A 561 -2.50 -7.81 5.53
C THR A 561 -1.74 -6.82 6.40
N PRO A 562 -0.89 -5.95 5.81
CA PRO A 562 -0.36 -4.80 6.51
C PRO A 562 -1.48 -3.77 6.73
N ALA A 563 -2.15 -3.85 7.89
CA ALA A 563 -3.31 -3.04 8.20
C ALA A 563 -2.93 -1.59 8.53
N GLU A 564 -2.40 -0.85 7.57
CA GLU A 564 -2.03 0.56 7.75
C GLU A 564 -3.29 1.44 7.95
N THR A 565 -3.84 1.92 6.86
CA THR A 565 -5.04 2.76 6.88
C THR A 565 -6.32 1.93 6.94
N CYS A 566 -6.32 0.68 6.42
CA CYS A 566 -7.51 -0.15 6.40
C CYS A 566 -8.00 -0.53 7.81
N GLY A 567 -7.10 -0.90 8.72
CA GLY A 567 -7.45 -1.23 10.10
C GLY A 567 -8.13 -0.08 10.83
N TYR A 568 -7.65 1.15 10.65
CA TYR A 568 -8.28 2.36 11.18
C TYR A 568 -9.67 2.63 10.56
N LYS A 569 -9.77 2.62 9.23
CA LYS A 569 -11.02 2.93 8.52
C LYS A 569 -12.12 1.90 8.81
N MET A 570 -11.76 0.62 8.90
CA MET A 570 -12.72 -0.45 9.18
C MET A 570 -13.16 -0.45 10.65
N MET A 571 -12.22 -0.29 11.59
CA MET A 571 -12.55 -0.13 13.01
C MET A 571 -13.51 1.04 13.24
N LYS A 572 -13.26 2.19 12.60
CA LYS A 572 -14.13 3.35 12.72
C LYS A 572 -15.56 3.06 12.24
N LYS A 573 -15.72 2.37 11.10
CA LYS A 573 -17.04 1.94 10.60
C LYS A 573 -17.73 0.98 11.56
N ASP A 574 -17.00 0.01 12.11
CA ASP A 574 -17.56 -0.95 13.05
C ASP A 574 -17.96 -0.26 14.37
N LYS A 575 -17.16 0.68 14.85
CA LYS A 575 -17.49 1.48 16.02
C LYS A 575 -18.71 2.41 15.81
N GLU A 576 -18.85 2.97 14.61
CA GLU A 576 -20.03 3.78 14.23
C GLU A 576 -21.32 2.93 14.20
N GLU A 577 -21.24 1.66 13.78
CA GLU A 577 -22.39 0.76 13.64
C GLU A 577 -22.72 0.01 14.93
N PHE A 578 -21.72 -0.56 15.61
CA PHE A 578 -21.89 -1.46 16.76
C PHE A 578 -21.56 -0.80 18.11
N GLY A 579 -21.07 0.44 18.10
CA GLY A 579 -20.61 1.13 19.30
C GLY A 579 -19.22 0.70 19.77
N THR A 580 -18.88 1.12 21.00
CA THR A 580 -17.61 0.76 21.63
C THR A 580 -17.75 -0.59 22.34
N ILE A 581 -16.99 -1.58 21.88
CA ILE A 581 -16.92 -2.94 22.44
C ILE A 581 -15.52 -3.11 23.03
N GLU A 582 -15.43 -3.39 24.34
CA GLU A 582 -14.16 -3.56 25.05
C GLU A 582 -13.30 -4.68 24.42
N GLY A 583 -12.04 -4.38 24.19
CA GLY A 583 -11.06 -5.29 23.54
C GLY A 583 -11.31 -5.50 22.04
N VAL A 584 -12.31 -4.86 21.42
CA VAL A 584 -12.64 -5.01 19.99
C VAL A 584 -12.65 -3.66 19.27
N THR A 585 -13.53 -2.72 19.64
CA THR A 585 -13.66 -1.40 18.98
C THR A 585 -13.33 -0.23 19.91
N ASP A 586 -12.71 -0.47 21.03
CA ASP A 586 -12.34 0.52 22.04
C ASP A 586 -11.09 1.34 21.67
N LYS A 587 -10.23 0.81 20.81
CA LYS A 587 -9.05 1.49 20.26
C LYS A 587 -9.36 2.30 19.00
N GLU A 588 -8.34 2.97 18.44
CA GLU A 588 -8.44 3.71 17.18
C GLU A 588 -8.05 2.89 15.94
N TYR A 589 -7.68 1.61 16.09
CA TYR A 589 -7.23 0.71 15.03
C TYR A 589 -7.54 -0.74 15.37
N TYR A 590 -7.63 -1.58 14.35
CA TYR A 590 -7.55 -3.03 14.49
C TYR A 590 -6.10 -3.51 14.39
N THR A 591 -5.76 -4.50 15.17
CA THR A 591 -4.43 -5.14 15.16
C THR A 591 -4.10 -5.70 13.78
N ASN A 592 -2.84 -5.57 13.36
CA ASN A 592 -2.37 -6.13 12.10
C ASN A 592 -2.52 -7.66 12.08
N SER A 593 -3.17 -8.18 11.05
CA SER A 593 -3.24 -9.62 10.72
C SER A 593 -3.28 -10.56 11.93
N ILE A 594 -2.19 -11.34 12.12
CA ILE A 594 -2.05 -12.37 13.17
C ILE A 594 -1.34 -11.86 14.43
N HIS A 595 -1.00 -10.58 14.50
CA HIS A 595 -0.19 -10.09 15.60
C HIS A 595 -0.94 -10.10 16.93
N ILE A 596 -0.21 -10.39 17.99
CA ILE A 596 -0.64 -10.09 19.36
C ILE A 596 -0.69 -8.56 19.50
N PRO A 597 -1.73 -7.99 20.18
CA PRO A 597 -1.85 -6.55 20.33
C PRO A 597 -0.58 -5.90 20.87
N VAL A 598 -0.16 -4.81 20.26
CA VAL A 598 1.14 -4.14 20.54
C VAL A 598 1.27 -3.61 21.97
N GLY A 599 0.15 -3.40 22.66
CA GLY A 599 0.11 -3.00 24.06
C GLY A 599 -0.03 -4.17 25.05
N PHE A 600 0.01 -5.43 24.57
CA PHE A 600 -0.09 -6.59 25.46
C PHE A 600 1.27 -6.93 26.09
N PRO A 601 1.34 -7.14 27.43
CA PRO A 601 2.58 -7.37 28.15
C PRO A 601 3.09 -8.81 27.95
N ILE A 602 3.84 -9.05 26.89
CA ILE A 602 4.41 -10.35 26.53
C ILE A 602 5.91 -10.22 26.26
N THR A 603 6.68 -11.29 26.49
CA THR A 603 8.11 -11.33 26.11
C THR A 603 8.26 -11.60 24.61
N SER A 604 9.38 -11.14 24.03
CA SER A 604 9.73 -11.42 22.62
C SER A 604 9.71 -12.93 22.32
N CYS A 605 10.27 -13.73 23.23
CA CYS A 605 10.34 -15.19 23.07
C CYS A 605 8.95 -15.85 22.99
N GLN A 606 8.04 -15.44 23.86
CA GLN A 606 6.68 -15.98 23.91
C GLN A 606 5.86 -15.52 22.69
N LYS A 607 5.93 -14.23 22.37
CA LYS A 607 5.26 -13.65 21.19
C LYS A 607 5.70 -14.36 19.91
N LEU A 608 7.01 -14.50 19.68
CA LEU A 608 7.53 -15.13 18.46
C LEU A 608 7.13 -16.61 18.34
N LYS A 609 7.02 -17.36 19.47
CA LYS A 609 6.50 -18.72 19.45
C LYS A 609 5.03 -18.79 19.05
N LEU A 610 4.19 -17.91 19.61
CA LEU A 610 2.76 -17.90 19.32
C LEU A 610 2.49 -17.46 17.88
N GLU A 611 3.12 -16.37 17.42
CA GLU A 611 2.94 -15.88 16.07
C GLU A 611 3.57 -16.79 15.01
N GLY A 612 4.69 -17.47 15.31
CA GLY A 612 5.38 -18.38 14.39
C GLY A 612 4.49 -19.50 13.87
N ALA A 613 3.60 -20.04 14.71
CA ALA A 613 2.68 -21.11 14.33
C ALA A 613 1.75 -20.74 13.15
N TYR A 614 1.52 -19.46 12.92
CA TYR A 614 0.70 -18.96 11.80
C TYR A 614 1.49 -18.80 10.49
N HIS A 615 2.83 -18.62 10.55
CA HIS A 615 3.63 -18.20 9.40
C HIS A 615 3.49 -19.12 8.18
N LYS A 616 3.30 -20.43 8.39
CA LYS A 616 3.10 -21.39 7.29
C LYS A 616 1.86 -21.13 6.42
N TYR A 617 0.86 -20.44 6.97
CA TYR A 617 -0.38 -20.12 6.24
C TYR A 617 -0.29 -18.80 5.46
N GLY A 618 0.64 -17.91 5.79
CA GLY A 618 0.81 -16.60 5.16
C GLY A 618 1.56 -16.68 3.81
N THR A 619 1.01 -17.34 2.81
CA THR A 619 1.69 -17.65 1.54
C THR A 619 1.85 -16.44 0.60
N ALA A 620 1.05 -15.39 0.76
CA ALA A 620 1.21 -14.13 0.01
C ALA A 620 2.02 -13.07 0.78
N GLY A 621 2.29 -13.29 2.07
CA GLY A 621 3.10 -12.38 2.86
C GLY A 621 2.84 -12.49 4.35
N ARG A 622 3.93 -12.36 5.11
CA ARG A 622 3.96 -12.54 6.57
C ARG A 622 5.17 -11.86 7.18
N ILE A 623 5.07 -11.43 8.41
CA ILE A 623 6.17 -10.87 9.21
C ILE A 623 5.76 -10.89 10.68
N SER A 624 6.72 -11.01 11.60
CA SER A 624 6.55 -10.73 13.01
C SER A 624 7.53 -9.68 13.50
N TYR A 625 7.18 -9.00 14.60
CA TYR A 625 8.00 -7.92 15.16
C TYR A 625 8.36 -8.16 16.60
N VAL A 626 9.60 -7.79 16.95
CA VAL A 626 10.05 -7.58 18.32
C VAL A 626 10.13 -6.08 18.58
N GLU A 627 9.46 -5.61 19.62
CA GLU A 627 9.52 -4.21 20.07
C GLU A 627 10.50 -4.10 21.24
N LEU A 628 11.47 -3.18 21.14
CA LEU A 628 12.45 -2.87 22.20
C LEU A 628 12.31 -1.41 22.61
N ASP A 629 12.53 -1.10 23.89
CA ASP A 629 12.39 0.27 24.40
C ASP A 629 13.49 1.19 23.87
N ASP A 630 14.73 0.74 24.03
CA ASP A 630 15.92 1.51 23.67
C ASP A 630 16.66 0.87 22.49
N ARG A 631 17.60 1.62 21.93
CA ARG A 631 18.52 1.11 20.89
C ARG A 631 19.27 -0.11 21.42
N PRO A 632 19.12 -1.28 20.81
CA PRO A 632 19.79 -2.51 21.25
C PRO A 632 21.29 -2.48 20.87
N THR A 633 22.08 -3.33 21.54
CA THR A 633 23.43 -3.68 21.07
C THR A 633 23.34 -4.74 19.95
N ALA A 634 24.37 -4.86 19.13
CA ALA A 634 24.46 -5.91 18.10
C ALA A 634 24.32 -7.30 18.73
N THR A 635 24.89 -7.54 19.91
CA THR A 635 24.76 -8.82 20.63
C THR A 635 23.32 -9.16 21.00
N ILE A 636 22.48 -8.18 21.33
CA ILE A 636 21.05 -8.39 21.58
C ILE A 636 20.36 -8.81 20.29
N ILE A 637 20.65 -8.14 19.17
CA ILE A 637 20.11 -8.49 17.85
C ILE A 637 20.52 -9.91 17.46
N GLU A 638 21.82 -10.26 17.58
CA GLU A 638 22.33 -11.62 17.30
C GLU A 638 21.59 -12.69 18.13
N ARG A 639 21.35 -12.45 19.43
CA ARG A 639 20.59 -13.35 20.30
C ARG A 639 19.12 -13.51 19.84
N ILE A 640 18.48 -12.42 19.42
CA ILE A 640 17.12 -12.47 18.89
C ILE A 640 17.09 -13.29 17.61
N ILE A 641 18.04 -13.09 16.68
CA ILE A 641 18.17 -13.85 15.43
C ILE A 641 18.34 -15.35 15.74
N SER A 642 19.32 -15.70 16.58
CA SER A 642 19.59 -17.09 16.95
C SER A 642 18.37 -17.74 17.61
N TYR A 643 17.75 -17.08 18.60
CA TYR A 643 16.54 -17.59 19.24
C TYR A 643 15.41 -17.82 18.25
N THR A 644 15.16 -16.86 17.35
CA THR A 644 14.11 -16.96 16.36
C THR A 644 14.32 -18.14 15.43
N LYS A 645 15.54 -18.29 14.93
CA LYS A 645 15.95 -19.41 14.07
C LYS A 645 15.79 -20.77 14.76
N ASP A 646 16.25 -20.90 16.01
CA ASP A 646 16.39 -22.19 16.67
C ASP A 646 15.14 -22.63 17.44
N ARG A 647 14.25 -21.71 17.80
CA ARG A 647 13.16 -21.93 18.75
C ARG A 647 11.77 -21.51 18.27
N THR A 648 11.63 -21.05 17.03
CA THR A 648 10.35 -20.58 16.50
C THR A 648 10.19 -20.94 15.03
N ASP A 649 8.94 -20.90 14.54
CA ASP A 649 8.59 -21.09 13.12
C ASP A 649 8.49 -19.77 12.36
N ILE A 650 9.05 -18.69 12.90
CA ILE A 650 9.04 -17.38 12.24
C ILE A 650 9.87 -17.45 10.96
N SER A 651 9.28 -17.04 9.85
CA SER A 651 9.97 -16.99 8.55
C SER A 651 10.52 -15.61 8.21
N TYR A 652 9.95 -14.55 8.79
CA TYR A 652 10.37 -13.17 8.53
C TYR A 652 10.20 -12.33 9.79
N LEU A 653 11.26 -11.64 10.18
CA LEU A 653 11.38 -10.90 11.43
C LEU A 653 11.79 -9.44 11.20
N GLY A 654 11.07 -8.51 11.81
CA GLY A 654 11.48 -7.12 12.01
C GLY A 654 11.81 -6.84 13.47
N ILE A 655 12.84 -6.07 13.74
CA ILE A 655 13.21 -5.62 15.09
C ILE A 655 12.99 -4.12 15.14
N ASN A 656 12.16 -3.66 16.08
CA ASN A 656 11.77 -2.29 16.25
C ASN A 656 12.29 -1.72 17.55
N PHE A 657 12.67 -0.47 17.53
CA PHE A 657 13.00 0.34 18.69
C PHE A 657 12.78 1.81 18.35
N ARG A 658 12.87 2.69 19.31
CA ARG A 658 12.73 4.12 19.06
C ARG A 658 14.02 4.69 18.51
N LEU A 659 13.99 5.26 17.32
CA LEU A 659 15.12 5.91 16.67
C LEU A 659 14.84 7.40 16.54
N LYS A 660 15.73 8.22 17.07
CA LYS A 660 15.67 9.69 16.96
C LYS A 660 17.00 10.25 16.51
N TYR A 661 16.97 11.33 15.76
CA TYR A 661 18.15 12.08 15.39
C TYR A 661 17.87 13.59 15.33
N CYS A 662 18.91 14.41 15.50
CA CYS A 662 18.82 15.87 15.33
C CYS A 662 18.91 16.22 13.85
N LYS A 663 17.94 16.98 13.32
CA LYS A 663 17.97 17.42 11.92
C LYS A 663 19.08 18.43 11.63
N ASP A 664 19.52 19.19 12.63
CA ASP A 664 20.48 20.29 12.44
C ASP A 664 21.92 19.80 12.44
N CYS A 665 22.28 18.87 13.32
CA CYS A 665 23.66 18.37 13.41
C CYS A 665 23.81 16.87 13.08
N GLY A 666 22.73 16.15 12.79
CA GLY A 666 22.76 14.72 12.46
C GLY A 666 23.04 13.77 13.63
N ALA A 667 23.18 14.28 14.85
CA ALA A 667 23.49 13.44 16.00
C ALA A 667 22.36 12.44 16.30
N ASP A 668 22.72 11.18 16.50
CA ASP A 668 21.82 10.14 17.02
C ASP A 668 21.43 10.46 18.47
N LEU A 669 20.16 10.33 18.80
CA LEU A 669 19.59 10.73 20.09
C LEU A 669 18.94 9.55 20.81
N ASN A 670 18.96 9.59 22.14
CA ASN A 670 18.18 8.67 22.97
C ASN A 670 16.70 9.05 22.98
N THR A 671 15.84 8.09 23.32
CA THR A 671 14.39 8.23 23.31
C THR A 671 13.85 9.40 24.11
N ASN A 672 14.50 9.76 25.21
CA ASN A 672 14.02 10.77 26.15
C ASN A 672 14.49 12.21 25.82
N ASN A 673 15.35 12.37 24.82
CA ASN A 673 15.85 13.70 24.45
C ASN A 673 14.75 14.50 23.74
N LEU A 674 14.38 15.64 24.33
CA LEU A 674 13.50 16.65 23.73
C LEU A 674 14.31 17.74 23.03
N THR A 675 15.57 17.90 23.41
CA THR A 675 16.56 18.79 22.80
C THR A 675 17.84 18.02 22.53
N CYS A 676 18.55 18.41 21.50
CA CYS A 676 19.83 17.80 21.11
C CYS A 676 20.93 18.15 22.13
N PRO A 677 21.55 17.17 22.79
CA PRO A 677 22.64 17.45 23.74
C PRO A 677 23.91 17.93 23.05
N HIS A 678 24.06 17.80 21.73
CA HIS A 678 25.25 18.25 20.98
C HIS A 678 25.19 19.69 20.51
N CYS A 679 24.01 20.14 20.01
CA CYS A 679 23.87 21.50 19.44
C CYS A 679 22.76 22.33 20.09
N GLY A 680 22.04 21.80 21.07
CA GLY A 680 20.96 22.50 21.77
C GLY A 680 19.64 22.64 20.98
N SER A 681 19.59 22.16 19.74
CA SER A 681 18.41 22.28 18.89
C SER A 681 17.23 21.42 19.40
N ASP A 682 16.00 21.91 19.22
CA ASP A 682 14.74 21.18 19.42
C ASP A 682 14.22 20.51 18.13
N ASN A 683 14.93 20.69 17.00
CA ASN A 683 14.56 20.11 15.71
C ASN A 683 14.92 18.60 15.63
N ILE A 684 14.14 17.80 16.37
CA ILE A 684 14.36 16.36 16.54
C ILE A 684 13.39 15.58 15.67
N GLN A 685 13.92 14.62 14.91
CA GLN A 685 13.18 13.72 14.06
C GLN A 685 13.10 12.32 14.65
N GLY A 686 11.89 11.81 14.81
CA GLY A 686 11.64 10.38 15.08
C GLY A 686 11.48 9.58 13.80
N VAL A 687 11.97 8.34 13.82
CA VAL A 687 11.77 7.33 12.77
C VAL A 687 11.24 6.05 13.42
N SER A 688 10.20 5.51 12.86
CA SER A 688 9.59 4.26 13.31
C SER A 688 9.21 3.37 12.14
N ARG A 689 9.00 2.09 12.41
CA ARG A 689 8.48 1.15 11.41
C ARG A 689 6.96 1.29 11.30
N VAL A 690 6.45 1.52 10.09
CA VAL A 690 5.01 1.61 9.82
C VAL A 690 4.41 0.20 9.88
N THR A 691 4.81 -0.67 8.96
CA THR A 691 4.43 -2.09 8.90
C THR A 691 5.63 -2.95 8.54
N GLY A 692 6.19 -2.86 7.36
CA GLY A 692 7.40 -3.56 6.93
C GLY A 692 8.52 -2.60 6.53
N TYR A 693 8.25 -1.31 6.46
CA TYR A 693 9.20 -0.26 6.07
C TYR A 693 9.26 0.86 7.12
N LEU A 694 10.31 1.65 7.08
CA LEU A 694 10.53 2.78 7.97
C LEU A 694 9.91 4.05 7.38
N SER A 695 9.47 4.95 8.25
CA SER A 695 9.04 6.30 7.88
C SER A 695 9.29 7.29 9.01
N LEU A 696 9.26 8.57 8.69
CA LEU A 696 9.30 9.64 9.68
C LEU A 696 8.01 9.65 10.50
N ASP A 697 8.11 9.78 11.82
CA ASP A 697 6.95 9.73 12.72
C ASP A 697 5.89 10.77 12.36
N GLU A 698 6.29 11.96 11.91
CA GLU A 698 5.41 13.05 11.49
C GLU A 698 4.54 12.73 10.26
N ARG A 699 4.90 11.66 9.52
CA ARG A 699 4.18 11.22 8.31
C ARG A 699 3.15 10.13 8.56
N PHE A 700 3.06 9.65 9.80
CA PHE A 700 2.10 8.59 10.14
C PHE A 700 0.66 9.07 10.04
N GLY A 701 -0.21 8.24 9.48
CA GLY A 701 -1.66 8.40 9.56
C GLY A 701 -2.19 8.16 10.98
N ALA A 702 -3.39 8.67 11.30
CA ALA A 702 -3.96 8.66 12.64
C ALA A 702 -3.96 7.26 13.30
N GLY A 703 -4.40 6.22 12.59
CA GLY A 703 -4.45 4.86 13.13
C GLY A 703 -3.06 4.28 13.42
N LYS A 704 -2.06 4.56 12.56
CA LYS A 704 -0.69 4.09 12.78
C LYS A 704 0.03 4.88 13.87
N ASP A 705 -0.26 6.15 14.03
CA ASP A 705 0.27 6.93 15.14
C ASP A 705 -0.33 6.47 16.49
N ALA A 706 -1.62 6.12 16.52
CA ALA A 706 -2.25 5.52 17.68
C ALA A 706 -1.62 4.16 18.05
N GLU A 707 -1.44 3.26 17.06
CA GLU A 707 -0.74 1.99 17.27
C GLU A 707 0.69 2.20 17.78
N ARG A 708 1.44 3.15 17.22
CA ARG A 708 2.82 3.48 17.64
C ARG A 708 2.89 3.93 19.09
N ARG A 709 1.91 4.71 19.54
CA ARG A 709 1.81 5.18 20.95
C ARG A 709 1.51 4.03 21.93
N ASP A 710 0.73 3.04 21.47
CA ASP A 710 0.36 1.88 22.28
C ASP A 710 1.45 0.81 22.37
N ARG A 711 2.50 0.87 21.53
CA ARG A 711 3.58 -0.12 21.53
C ARG A 711 4.33 -0.14 22.85
N ILE A 712 4.44 -1.33 23.42
CA ILE A 712 5.26 -1.60 24.62
C ILE A 712 6.42 -2.54 24.28
N SER A 713 7.48 -2.48 25.07
CA SER A 713 8.65 -3.35 24.93
C SER A 713 8.31 -4.79 25.25
N HIS A 714 8.87 -5.72 24.47
CA HIS A 714 8.82 -7.16 24.69
C HIS A 714 10.00 -7.64 25.56
N ASP A 715 10.36 -6.87 26.56
CA ASP A 715 11.45 -7.20 27.50
C ASP A 715 11.02 -8.17 28.59
N GLY A 716 12.00 -8.63 29.41
CA GLY A 716 11.75 -9.58 30.50
C GLY A 716 10.88 -9.06 31.65
N LYS A 717 10.62 -7.73 31.72
CA LYS A 717 9.81 -7.14 32.80
C LYS A 717 8.35 -7.58 32.72
N ASN A 718 7.87 -7.90 31.53
CA ASN A 718 6.49 -8.33 31.28
C ASN A 718 6.27 -9.85 31.44
N ALA A 719 7.32 -10.64 31.68
CA ALA A 719 7.26 -12.11 31.69
C ALA A 719 6.31 -12.67 32.76
N GLN A 720 6.24 -12.05 33.93
CA GLN A 720 5.37 -12.52 35.03
C GLN A 720 3.90 -12.24 34.71
N VAL A 721 3.61 -11.04 34.23
CA VAL A 721 2.25 -10.64 33.82
C VAL A 721 1.70 -11.60 32.77
N TYR A 722 2.50 -11.94 31.74
CA TYR A 722 2.11 -12.91 30.72
C TYR A 722 1.80 -14.29 31.31
N ARG A 723 2.66 -14.82 32.19
CA ARG A 723 2.46 -16.13 32.83
C ARG A 723 1.16 -16.18 33.63
N ASP A 724 0.87 -15.12 34.36
CA ASP A 724 -0.34 -15.00 35.18
C ASP A 724 -1.62 -14.97 34.35
N ILE A 725 -1.57 -14.37 33.15
CA ILE A 725 -2.69 -14.29 32.21
C ILE A 725 -2.84 -15.60 31.41
N TYR A 726 -1.76 -16.09 30.80
CA TYR A 726 -1.81 -17.22 29.85
C TYR A 726 -2.11 -18.57 30.52
N ASN A 727 -1.80 -18.73 31.82
CA ASN A 727 -2.05 -19.95 32.57
C ASN A 727 -3.42 -19.98 33.27
N LYS A 728 -4.23 -18.94 33.16
CA LYS A 728 -5.64 -18.90 33.55
C LYS A 728 -6.51 -19.55 32.49
#